data_9779e660d33c9f67933b84baaf24e240
#
_entry.id   9779e660d33c9f67933b84baaf24e240
#
_cell.length_a   1.000
_cell.length_b   1.000
_cell.length_c   1.000
_cell.angle_alpha   90.00
_cell.angle_beta   90.00
_cell.angle_gamma   90.00
#
_symmetry.space_group_name_H-M   'P 1'
#
loop_
_entity.id
_entity.type
_entity.pdbx_description
1 polymer ?
#
loop_
_entity_poly.entity_id
_entity_poly.type
_entity_poly.pdbx_seq_one_letter_code
_entity_poly.pdbx_strand_id
1 'polypeptide(L)'
;MCSVSNIPERRKTPPLWGSFVKWEYTNTVSKITLSVCLADAGIVRVTYFPGAVPEDEPSYAVSPGYSAPGAEIREYDEAGVHVVETSLLRIRIRTEEQKVDFYDVATDEPLLTDEGGFGRESKDWTGDARVWIRKNLQETEHFFGLGDKPCALNLRGKYFSMWGADHYDFHEESDPLYKSIPFFLSLRERKAYGLLFDNTCRSYFDFGATDEKVLSFGSFGGLMNYYFIYDNTPLDIISAYTRLTGTPELPPLWALGYHQSKWSYYPDKAVYNLVERFRGLGIPCDAVHLDHHYMERKEGFTWDKQNFPDAEGMVRALEKDGVKTVLIVNPGVKVNSVNPVWKEGMERNYFCRRSEGNLLSEEVWPGLCNFPDFTAPAVRGWWADLFSRDIGKIGVRGLWNDMNEPVVFPDRTFPMDTRHEYDGMPCSHEKAHNIYGQCMAEASWLGMKRHAPDRRPFLLSRSGFAGLQRFAATWTGDNRSSWEHLKLANFQCQRLAASGISFAGADAGGFMGHPTPELFCRWMQMASFHGFFRNHSSGEFDGQEPWVFGQEVTSYVKAAIEGRYRLLPYIYTQFRRYAETGMPVLRSLALQCFTNKDTYWRGAGYFFGDHLYVIPIHEPQEGGRFLYIPEGVWYSYHTDSLMEDTGKDVWVKCPLSFLPVYVRGGAVIPHWPVQQYVGELPRPPLTLDVWWAPEGEVASHLYEDAGDGYAYRNGECAVHDFLYRGGSNSLELDWNCEGDPCAFHESVEVVLHGLPAGISVSACMDGVPCCGVMREGRVWKIPVKDKFDTLSVCWPEE
;
A
#
# COMPACT_ATOMS: atom_id res chain seq x y z
N MET A 1 32.22 -53.36 -2.07
CA MET A 1 30.81 -53.79 -2.09
C MET A 1 29.97 -52.51 -2.14
N CYS A 2 29.24 -52.44 -3.24
CA CYS A 2 28.60 -51.17 -3.67
C CYS A 2 27.60 -50.62 -2.68
N SER A 3 27.74 -49.35 -2.38
CA SER A 3 26.76 -48.54 -1.71
C SER A 3 25.53 -48.38 -2.63
N VAL A 4 24.39 -48.86 -2.18
CA VAL A 4 23.09 -48.58 -2.80
C VAL A 4 22.82 -47.08 -2.62
N SER A 5 22.78 -46.33 -3.68
CA SER A 5 22.32 -44.95 -3.69
C SER A 5 20.83 -44.92 -3.35
N ASN A 6 20.48 -44.47 -2.17
CA ASN A 6 19.08 -44.17 -1.83
C ASN A 6 18.64 -42.91 -2.60
N ILE A 7 17.98 -43.13 -3.73
CA ILE A 7 17.25 -42.07 -4.43
C ILE A 7 16.04 -41.68 -3.55
N PRO A 8 15.83 -40.42 -3.18
CA PRO A 8 14.68 -39.98 -2.42
C PRO A 8 13.37 -40.35 -3.17
N GLU A 9 12.37 -40.84 -2.44
CA GLU A 9 11.05 -41.13 -3.01
C GLU A 9 10.38 -39.86 -3.55
N ARG A 10 10.02 -39.91 -4.81
CA ARG A 10 9.31 -38.84 -5.53
C ARG A 10 7.80 -39.03 -5.36
N ARG A 11 7.14 -38.11 -4.65
CA ARG A 11 5.67 -38.05 -4.55
C ARG A 11 5.13 -36.80 -5.21
N LYS A 12 4.22 -36.95 -6.18
CA LYS A 12 3.39 -35.87 -6.72
C LYS A 12 2.04 -35.93 -6.02
N THR A 13 1.75 -34.97 -5.14
CA THR A 13 0.43 -34.87 -4.50
C THR A 13 -0.17 -33.50 -4.83
N PRO A 14 -1.43 -33.40 -5.28
CA PRO A 14 -2.08 -32.12 -5.44
C PRO A 14 -2.34 -31.53 -4.05
N PRO A 15 -1.96 -30.26 -3.82
CA PRO A 15 -2.23 -29.60 -2.54
C PRO A 15 -3.69 -29.17 -2.43
N LEU A 16 -4.13 -28.89 -1.18
CA LEU A 16 -5.48 -28.44 -0.82
C LEU A 16 -5.92 -27.08 -1.49
N TRP A 17 -5.01 -26.40 -2.21
CA TRP A 17 -5.18 -25.07 -2.79
C TRP A 17 -5.25 -25.06 -4.33
N GLY A 18 -5.77 -26.10 -4.99
CA GLY A 18 -5.89 -26.17 -6.45
C GLY A 18 -4.74 -26.90 -7.14
N SER A 19 -4.58 -26.75 -8.46
CA SER A 19 -3.72 -27.57 -9.33
C SER A 19 -2.21 -27.24 -9.24
N PHE A 20 -1.62 -27.22 -8.05
CA PHE A 20 -0.16 -27.03 -7.90
C PHE A 20 0.59 -28.32 -8.23
N VAL A 21 1.74 -28.19 -8.90
CA VAL A 21 2.70 -29.29 -9.05
C VAL A 21 3.71 -29.22 -7.92
N LYS A 22 3.89 -30.32 -7.20
CA LYS A 22 4.73 -30.39 -5.98
C LYS A 22 5.76 -31.50 -6.09
N TRP A 23 6.98 -31.22 -5.68
CA TRP A 23 8.09 -32.17 -5.54
C TRP A 23 8.58 -32.19 -4.10
N GLU A 24 8.82 -33.37 -3.55
CA GLU A 24 9.29 -33.56 -2.18
C GLU A 24 10.52 -34.46 -2.15
N TYR A 25 11.53 -34.05 -1.37
CA TYR A 25 12.82 -34.73 -1.23
C TYR A 25 13.20 -34.80 0.24
N THR A 26 13.17 -35.99 0.84
CA THR A 26 13.55 -36.22 2.22
C THR A 26 14.99 -36.68 2.30
N ASN A 27 15.83 -35.91 3.01
CA ASN A 27 17.17 -36.35 3.32
C ASN A 27 17.13 -37.40 4.43
N THR A 28 17.67 -38.59 4.17
CA THR A 28 17.59 -39.75 5.08
C THR A 28 18.47 -39.60 6.32
N VAL A 29 19.47 -38.72 6.28
CA VAL A 29 20.39 -38.46 7.42
C VAL A 29 19.83 -37.33 8.30
N SER A 30 19.56 -36.16 7.74
CA SER A 30 19.08 -35.00 8.50
C SER A 30 17.59 -35.11 8.90
N LYS A 31 16.84 -36.00 8.25
CA LYS A 31 15.37 -36.11 8.38
C LYS A 31 14.64 -34.81 8.01
N ILE A 32 15.26 -33.94 7.21
CA ILE A 32 14.64 -32.73 6.66
C ILE A 32 14.01 -33.08 5.32
N THR A 33 12.79 -32.62 5.10
CA THR A 33 12.12 -32.68 3.80
C THR A 33 12.14 -31.29 3.16
N LEU A 34 12.65 -31.22 1.93
CA LEU A 34 12.52 -30.08 1.03
C LEU A 34 11.28 -30.29 0.16
N SER A 35 10.35 -29.35 0.20
CA SER A 35 9.19 -29.30 -0.68
C SER A 35 9.32 -28.11 -1.61
N VAL A 36 9.22 -28.33 -2.91
CA VAL A 36 9.17 -27.30 -3.94
C VAL A 36 7.82 -27.41 -4.61
N CYS A 37 7.06 -26.33 -4.63
CA CYS A 37 5.71 -26.27 -5.14
C CYS A 37 5.59 -25.14 -6.15
N LEU A 38 5.19 -25.43 -7.36
CA LEU A 38 4.95 -24.42 -8.40
C LEU A 38 3.53 -23.89 -8.27
N ALA A 39 3.40 -22.62 -7.90
CA ALA A 39 2.12 -21.93 -7.76
C ALA A 39 1.67 -21.24 -9.07
N ASP A 40 2.63 -20.76 -9.88
CA ASP A 40 2.44 -20.15 -11.19
C ASP A 40 3.73 -20.29 -12.00
N ALA A 41 3.74 -19.92 -13.28
CA ALA A 41 4.95 -19.96 -14.13
C ALA A 41 6.15 -19.21 -13.51
N GLY A 42 5.90 -18.14 -12.77
CA GLY A 42 6.91 -17.33 -12.07
C GLY A 42 6.86 -17.41 -10.55
N ILE A 43 5.97 -18.19 -9.93
CA ILE A 43 5.81 -18.25 -8.46
C ILE A 43 6.10 -19.66 -7.95
N VAL A 44 7.15 -19.78 -7.14
CA VAL A 44 7.62 -21.05 -6.58
C VAL A 44 7.66 -20.95 -5.05
N ARG A 45 6.93 -21.82 -4.38
CA ARG A 45 7.00 -22.01 -2.92
C ARG A 45 8.07 -23.04 -2.58
N VAL A 46 8.95 -22.71 -1.67
CA VAL A 46 9.98 -23.59 -1.11
C VAL A 46 9.80 -23.71 0.37
N THR A 47 9.70 -24.95 0.87
CA THR A 47 9.51 -25.21 2.31
C THR A 47 10.50 -26.28 2.77
N TYR A 48 11.13 -26.04 3.93
CA TYR A 48 11.94 -27.01 4.63
C TYR A 48 11.30 -27.32 5.98
N PHE A 49 11.14 -28.59 6.30
CA PHE A 49 10.53 -29.03 7.57
C PHE A 49 11.12 -30.34 8.05
N PRO A 50 11.18 -30.57 9.37
CA PRO A 50 11.60 -31.84 9.94
C PRO A 50 10.45 -32.86 9.87
N GLY A 51 10.69 -34.04 9.34
CA GLY A 51 9.72 -35.14 9.27
C GLY A 51 8.69 -35.01 8.15
N ALA A 52 7.44 -35.39 8.40
CA ALA A 52 6.34 -35.27 7.42
C ALA A 52 5.82 -33.84 7.34
N VAL A 53 5.32 -33.45 6.16
CA VAL A 53 4.75 -32.11 5.93
C VAL A 53 3.63 -31.84 6.93
N PRO A 54 3.63 -30.70 7.65
CA PRO A 54 2.40 -30.23 8.28
C PRO A 54 1.41 -29.86 7.16
N GLU A 55 0.36 -30.65 6.99
CA GLU A 55 -0.57 -30.47 5.86
C GLU A 55 -1.44 -29.20 5.99
N ASP A 56 -1.53 -28.59 7.19
CA ASP A 56 -2.56 -27.61 7.53
C ASP A 56 -2.08 -26.34 8.21
N GLU A 57 -0.79 -25.95 8.13
CA GLU A 57 -0.38 -24.67 8.72
C GLU A 57 -0.96 -23.49 7.94
N PRO A 58 -1.81 -22.62 8.56
CA PRO A 58 -2.44 -21.51 7.87
C PRO A 58 -1.41 -20.46 7.45
N SER A 59 -1.51 -19.96 6.22
CA SER A 59 -0.80 -18.76 5.82
C SER A 59 -1.67 -17.54 6.06
N TYR A 60 -1.13 -16.54 6.77
CA TYR A 60 -1.78 -15.24 6.96
C TYR A 60 -1.41 -14.25 5.86
N ALA A 61 -0.33 -14.53 5.13
CA ALA A 61 0.10 -13.73 3.98
C ALA A 61 -0.68 -14.08 2.72
N VAL A 62 -0.72 -15.34 2.34
CA VAL A 62 -1.34 -15.80 1.09
C VAL A 62 -2.85 -15.75 1.20
N SER A 63 -3.49 -15.20 0.15
CA SER A 63 -4.96 -15.11 0.10
C SER A 63 -5.60 -16.51 0.00
N PRO A 64 -6.60 -16.83 0.82
CA PRO A 64 -7.35 -18.06 0.68
C PRO A 64 -8.04 -18.23 -0.69
N GLY A 65 -8.32 -17.10 -1.35
CA GLY A 65 -8.92 -17.06 -2.68
C GLY A 65 -7.92 -17.10 -3.85
N TYR A 66 -6.61 -17.19 -3.57
CA TYR A 66 -5.62 -17.27 -4.64
C TYR A 66 -5.80 -18.56 -5.44
N SER A 67 -6.05 -18.41 -6.73
CA SER A 67 -6.14 -19.51 -7.68
C SER A 67 -4.99 -19.37 -8.68
N ALA A 68 -4.10 -20.35 -8.68
CA ALA A 68 -3.01 -20.37 -9.64
C ALA A 68 -3.55 -20.64 -11.05
N PRO A 69 -3.12 -19.87 -12.06
CA PRO A 69 -3.53 -20.08 -13.44
C PRO A 69 -3.03 -21.40 -14.02
N GLY A 70 -2.12 -22.08 -13.32
CA GLY A 70 -1.38 -23.26 -13.82
C GLY A 70 -0.23 -22.86 -14.72
N ALA A 71 0.74 -23.75 -14.88
CA ALA A 71 1.88 -23.52 -15.76
C ALA A 71 2.19 -24.79 -16.56
N GLU A 72 2.53 -24.62 -17.84
CA GLU A 72 3.18 -25.68 -18.61
C GLU A 72 4.58 -25.89 -18.06
N ILE A 73 4.95 -27.14 -17.80
CA ILE A 73 6.23 -27.49 -17.23
C ILE A 73 6.94 -28.54 -18.10
N ARG A 74 8.24 -28.41 -18.14
CA ARG A 74 9.17 -29.45 -18.60
C ARG A 74 10.03 -29.88 -17.42
N GLU A 75 10.13 -31.16 -17.14
CA GLU A 75 10.97 -31.70 -16.07
C GLU A 75 11.92 -32.77 -16.58
N TYR A 76 13.17 -32.77 -16.09
CA TYR A 76 14.19 -33.74 -16.42
C TYR A 76 15.27 -33.80 -15.33
N ASP A 77 16.05 -34.87 -15.34
CA ASP A 77 17.21 -35.03 -14.44
C ASP A 77 18.49 -34.86 -15.23
N GLU A 78 19.41 -34.03 -14.70
CA GLU A 78 20.73 -33.79 -15.29
C GLU A 78 21.82 -33.87 -14.20
N ALA A 79 22.75 -34.83 -14.33
CA ALA A 79 23.90 -35.00 -13.43
C ALA A 79 23.55 -35.00 -11.92
N GLY A 80 22.42 -35.62 -11.54
CA GLY A 80 21.96 -35.69 -10.15
C GLY A 80 21.16 -34.44 -9.65
N VAL A 81 20.90 -33.52 -10.57
CA VAL A 81 20.07 -32.34 -10.32
C VAL A 81 18.69 -32.54 -10.97
N HIS A 82 17.61 -32.39 -10.22
CA HIS A 82 16.27 -32.34 -10.80
C HIS A 82 15.99 -30.95 -11.32
N VAL A 83 15.64 -30.81 -12.59
CA VAL A 83 15.38 -29.54 -13.27
C VAL A 83 13.91 -29.44 -13.64
N VAL A 84 13.30 -28.30 -13.31
CA VAL A 84 11.93 -27.93 -13.69
C VAL A 84 11.99 -26.63 -14.46
N GLU A 85 11.42 -26.60 -15.65
CA GLU A 85 11.31 -25.39 -16.49
C GLU A 85 9.85 -24.98 -16.66
N THR A 86 9.61 -23.70 -16.60
CA THR A 86 8.36 -23.03 -16.96
C THR A 86 8.64 -22.09 -18.15
N SER A 87 7.65 -21.31 -18.56
CA SER A 87 7.87 -20.23 -19.55
C SER A 87 8.78 -19.10 -19.07
N LEU A 88 8.99 -18.96 -17.74
CA LEU A 88 9.78 -17.89 -17.14
C LEU A 88 11.04 -18.38 -16.42
N LEU A 89 10.95 -19.52 -15.72
CA LEU A 89 11.96 -19.99 -14.79
C LEU A 89 12.55 -21.34 -15.18
N ARG A 90 13.85 -21.49 -14.90
CA ARG A 90 14.50 -22.80 -14.74
C ARG A 90 14.88 -22.96 -13.27
N ILE A 91 14.31 -23.98 -12.62
CA ILE A 91 14.49 -24.31 -11.21
C ILE A 91 15.40 -25.54 -11.14
N ARG A 92 16.56 -25.42 -10.51
CA ARG A 92 17.50 -26.52 -10.31
C ARG A 92 17.46 -26.97 -8.86
N ILE A 93 17.08 -28.20 -8.62
CA ILE A 93 16.94 -28.80 -7.30
C ILE A 93 18.05 -29.82 -7.10
N ARG A 94 19.03 -29.49 -6.27
CA ARG A 94 20.09 -30.39 -5.85
C ARG A 94 19.61 -31.22 -4.67
N THR A 95 19.07 -32.36 -4.96
CA THR A 95 18.27 -33.15 -4.00
C THR A 95 19.08 -33.67 -2.81
N GLU A 96 20.36 -34.06 -3.02
CA GLU A 96 21.27 -34.53 -1.95
C GLU A 96 21.65 -33.39 -0.99
N GLU A 97 21.95 -32.21 -1.55
CA GLU A 97 22.35 -31.01 -0.80
C GLU A 97 21.13 -30.25 -0.23
N GLN A 98 19.93 -30.57 -0.69
CA GLN A 98 18.67 -29.85 -0.40
C GLN A 98 18.77 -28.36 -0.70
N LYS A 99 19.27 -28.01 -1.89
CA LYS A 99 19.44 -26.65 -2.39
C LYS A 99 18.56 -26.39 -3.60
N VAL A 100 18.05 -25.16 -3.72
CA VAL A 100 17.20 -24.73 -4.83
C VAL A 100 17.77 -23.46 -5.45
N ASP A 101 18.12 -23.54 -6.74
CA ASP A 101 18.64 -22.43 -7.51
C ASP A 101 17.64 -22.02 -8.59
N PHE A 102 17.48 -20.72 -8.79
CA PHE A 102 16.56 -20.12 -9.76
C PHE A 102 17.34 -19.41 -10.86
N TYR A 103 16.94 -19.66 -12.10
CA TYR A 103 17.53 -19.07 -13.30
C TYR A 103 16.42 -18.51 -14.19
N ASP A 104 16.72 -17.46 -14.93
CA ASP A 104 15.90 -17.02 -16.06
C ASP A 104 15.97 -18.05 -17.18
N VAL A 105 14.82 -18.55 -17.63
CA VAL A 105 14.79 -19.64 -18.64
C VAL A 105 15.29 -19.20 -20.00
N ALA A 106 15.11 -17.92 -20.37
CA ALA A 106 15.47 -17.40 -21.68
C ALA A 106 16.99 -17.14 -21.84
N THR A 107 17.64 -16.70 -20.75
CA THR A 107 19.07 -16.28 -20.78
C THR A 107 19.99 -17.25 -20.07
N ASP A 108 19.46 -18.17 -19.26
CA ASP A 108 20.20 -19.07 -18.35
C ASP A 108 21.03 -18.31 -17.28
N GLU A 109 20.71 -17.04 -17.04
CA GLU A 109 21.35 -16.26 -16.00
C GLU A 109 20.83 -16.64 -14.62
N PRO A 110 21.70 -16.78 -13.59
CA PRO A 110 21.28 -17.05 -12.24
C PRO A 110 20.52 -15.84 -11.66
N LEU A 111 19.32 -16.08 -11.13
CA LEU A 111 18.51 -15.11 -10.41
C LEU A 111 18.82 -15.16 -8.92
N LEU A 112 18.69 -16.33 -8.31
CA LEU A 112 18.97 -16.57 -6.89
C LEU A 112 19.52 -17.99 -6.71
N THR A 113 20.69 -18.13 -6.11
CA THR A 113 21.34 -19.42 -5.92
C THR A 113 21.72 -19.65 -4.46
N ASP A 114 21.70 -20.91 -4.02
CA ASP A 114 22.05 -21.28 -2.65
C ASP A 114 23.58 -21.26 -2.43
N GLU A 115 24.02 -20.52 -1.39
CA GLU A 115 25.41 -20.53 -0.88
C GLU A 115 25.57 -21.71 0.09
N GLY A 116 25.09 -21.56 1.36
CA GLY A 116 25.17 -22.58 2.40
C GLY A 116 23.92 -23.46 2.51
N GLY A 117 22.82 -23.08 1.81
CA GLY A 117 21.54 -23.76 1.90
C GLY A 117 20.81 -23.52 3.25
N PHE A 118 19.92 -24.46 3.59
CA PHE A 118 19.09 -24.41 4.79
C PHE A 118 19.87 -24.81 6.04
N GLY A 119 19.71 -24.04 7.11
CA GLY A 119 20.22 -24.34 8.44
C GLY A 119 19.10 -24.36 9.48
N ARG A 120 19.26 -25.19 10.50
CA ARG A 120 18.35 -25.34 11.64
C ARG A 120 19.12 -25.56 12.93
N GLU A 121 18.79 -24.78 13.95
CA GLU A 121 19.33 -24.94 15.30
C GLU A 121 18.18 -25.08 16.28
N SER A 122 18.14 -26.20 17.03
CA SER A 122 17.10 -26.40 18.03
C SER A 122 17.34 -25.44 19.20
N LYS A 123 16.34 -24.66 19.56
CA LYS A 123 16.31 -24.00 20.85
C LYS A 123 16.06 -25.09 21.91
N ASP A 124 16.89 -25.19 22.90
CA ASP A 124 16.89 -26.18 23.97
C ASP A 124 15.48 -26.74 24.33
N TRP A 125 15.01 -26.86 25.42
CA TRP A 125 13.81 -27.51 25.95
C TRP A 125 12.42 -27.01 25.41
N THR A 126 12.33 -25.94 24.58
CA THR A 126 11.04 -25.44 24.09
C THR A 126 10.51 -26.12 22.81
N GLY A 127 11.34 -26.87 22.10
CA GLY A 127 10.99 -27.52 20.84
C GLY A 127 11.04 -26.59 19.62
N ASP A 128 11.06 -25.27 19.81
CA ASP A 128 11.21 -24.30 18.73
C ASP A 128 12.65 -24.31 18.20
N ALA A 129 12.78 -24.11 16.90
CA ALA A 129 14.09 -24.09 16.25
C ALA A 129 14.27 -22.77 15.49
N ARG A 130 15.43 -22.17 15.63
CA ARG A 130 15.86 -21.13 14.70
C ARG A 130 16.09 -21.78 13.34
N VAL A 131 15.57 -21.15 12.29
CA VAL A 131 15.75 -21.60 10.91
C VAL A 131 16.30 -20.46 10.07
N TRP A 132 17.18 -20.77 9.12
CA TRP A 132 17.74 -19.78 8.21
C TRP A 132 18.11 -20.41 6.87
N ILE A 133 18.27 -19.56 5.86
CA ILE A 133 18.83 -19.91 4.57
C ILE A 133 19.86 -18.86 4.17
N ARG A 134 20.89 -19.30 3.43
CA ARG A 134 21.98 -18.47 2.89
C ARG A 134 22.02 -18.61 1.39
N LYS A 135 21.98 -17.47 0.70
CA LYS A 135 21.99 -17.34 -0.74
C LYS A 135 23.20 -16.53 -1.21
N ASN A 136 23.69 -16.81 -2.40
CA ASN A 136 24.74 -16.00 -3.01
C ASN A 136 24.21 -14.60 -3.29
N LEU A 137 24.97 -13.59 -2.86
CA LEU A 137 24.69 -12.19 -3.10
C LEU A 137 25.62 -11.65 -4.19
N GLN A 138 25.02 -11.20 -5.28
CA GLN A 138 25.78 -10.65 -6.41
C GLN A 138 26.27 -9.21 -6.09
N GLU A 139 27.42 -8.82 -6.64
CA GLU A 139 28.05 -7.52 -6.36
C GLU A 139 27.16 -6.32 -6.74
N THR A 140 26.45 -6.41 -7.87
CA THR A 140 25.59 -5.34 -8.40
C THR A 140 24.13 -5.45 -7.98
N GLU A 141 23.82 -6.29 -7.02
CA GLU A 141 22.46 -6.56 -6.57
C GLU A 141 21.99 -5.55 -5.52
N HIS A 142 20.79 -5.03 -5.66
CA HIS A 142 20.17 -4.02 -4.79
C HIS A 142 18.80 -4.50 -4.32
N PHE A 143 18.37 -4.07 -3.14
CA PHE A 143 17.15 -4.57 -2.51
C PHE A 143 16.19 -3.45 -2.14
N PHE A 144 14.87 -3.71 -2.29
CA PHE A 144 13.78 -2.80 -2.01
C PHE A 144 12.64 -3.56 -1.31
N GLY A 145 11.73 -2.88 -0.62
CA GLY A 145 10.62 -3.55 0.06
C GLY A 145 10.80 -3.62 1.58
N LEU A 146 10.35 -4.69 2.23
CA LEU A 146 10.24 -4.92 3.67
C LEU A 146 9.24 -3.99 4.41
N GLY A 147 8.28 -3.38 3.69
CA GLY A 147 7.19 -2.61 4.28
C GLY A 147 7.67 -1.37 5.04
N ASP A 148 7.47 -1.33 6.36
CA ASP A 148 7.65 -0.13 7.18
C ASP A 148 9.05 -0.06 7.81
N LYS A 149 10.01 0.50 7.06
CA LYS A 149 11.40 0.70 7.52
C LYS A 149 11.81 2.16 7.28
N PRO A 150 12.23 2.91 8.32
CA PRO A 150 12.57 4.34 8.22
C PRO A 150 14.03 4.53 7.77
N CYS A 151 14.32 4.21 6.52
CA CYS A 151 15.65 4.36 5.94
C CYS A 151 15.58 4.60 4.43
N ALA A 152 16.73 4.83 3.80
CA ALA A 152 16.84 4.91 2.34
C ALA A 152 16.22 3.68 1.64
N LEU A 153 15.66 3.86 0.42
CA LEU A 153 14.91 2.81 -0.29
C LEU A 153 15.76 1.57 -0.58
N ASN A 154 17.03 1.75 -0.93
CA ASN A 154 17.94 0.65 -1.18
C ASN A 154 18.44 0.05 0.14
N LEU A 155 18.25 -1.26 0.30
CA LEU A 155 18.53 -2.01 1.53
C LEU A 155 19.88 -2.74 1.51
N ARG A 156 20.64 -2.65 0.42
CA ARG A 156 21.98 -3.29 0.30
C ARG A 156 22.87 -2.91 1.49
N GLY A 157 23.53 -3.91 2.07
CA GLY A 157 24.46 -3.75 3.21
C GLY A 157 23.74 -3.51 4.55
N LYS A 158 22.43 -3.72 4.65
CA LYS A 158 21.65 -3.53 5.88
C LYS A 158 21.11 -4.87 6.43
N TYR A 159 20.82 -4.85 7.74
CA TYR A 159 20.16 -5.93 8.47
C TYR A 159 18.84 -5.41 9.05
N PHE A 160 17.78 -6.21 8.97
CA PHE A 160 16.47 -5.85 9.52
C PHE A 160 15.80 -6.97 10.29
N SER A 161 15.08 -6.57 11.35
CA SER A 161 14.22 -7.43 12.14
C SER A 161 12.77 -7.27 11.71
N MET A 162 12.03 -8.37 11.57
CA MET A 162 10.60 -8.40 11.28
C MET A 162 9.83 -8.70 12.56
N TRP A 163 9.34 -7.64 13.19
CA TRP A 163 8.59 -7.68 14.44
C TRP A 163 7.75 -6.41 14.54
N GLY A 164 6.42 -6.51 14.62
CA GLY A 164 5.57 -5.33 14.81
C GLY A 164 5.89 -4.67 16.15
N ALA A 165 6.22 -3.38 16.18
CA ALA A 165 6.58 -2.67 17.41
C ALA A 165 6.11 -1.21 17.39
N ASP A 166 5.50 -0.79 18.49
CA ASP A 166 5.26 0.62 18.76
C ASP A 166 6.59 1.33 19.08
N HIS A 167 7.01 2.18 18.20
CA HIS A 167 8.25 2.95 18.33
C HIS A 167 7.97 4.44 18.05
N TYR A 168 7.21 5.07 18.96
CA TYR A 168 6.71 6.44 18.82
C TYR A 168 7.81 7.52 18.72
N ASP A 169 9.05 7.20 18.99
CA ASP A 169 10.22 8.08 18.92
C ASP A 169 11.26 7.53 17.92
N PHE A 170 10.78 7.00 16.79
CA PHE A 170 11.68 6.46 15.78
C PHE A 170 12.47 7.57 15.05
N HIS A 171 13.60 7.22 14.53
CA HIS A 171 14.48 8.04 13.70
C HIS A 171 14.97 7.23 12.49
N GLU A 172 15.78 7.82 11.63
CA GLU A 172 16.39 7.07 10.51
C GLU A 172 17.13 5.83 11.05
N GLU A 173 16.89 4.67 10.41
CA GLU A 173 17.43 3.35 10.78
C GLU A 173 16.84 2.70 12.05
N SER A 174 15.83 3.26 12.68
CA SER A 174 15.09 2.56 13.74
C SER A 174 14.47 1.26 13.22
N ASP A 175 14.71 0.15 13.95
CA ASP A 175 14.19 -1.17 13.60
C ASP A 175 13.98 -2.01 14.85
N PRO A 176 12.85 -2.69 15.03
CA PRO A 176 11.68 -2.76 14.14
C PRO A 176 10.68 -1.62 14.31
N LEU A 177 9.69 -1.51 13.39
CA LEU A 177 8.55 -0.60 13.45
C LEU A 177 7.21 -1.34 13.39
N TYR A 178 6.12 -0.59 13.32
CA TYR A 178 4.71 -0.98 13.51
C TYR A 178 4.22 -2.20 12.71
N LYS A 179 4.80 -2.47 11.52
CA LYS A 179 4.34 -3.51 10.58
C LYS A 179 5.44 -4.49 10.22
N SER A 180 5.06 -5.75 10.05
CA SER A 180 5.95 -6.83 9.62
C SER A 180 5.53 -7.33 8.24
N ILE A 181 6.19 -6.84 7.18
CA ILE A 181 5.92 -7.25 5.79
C ILE A 181 7.18 -7.92 5.22
N PRO A 182 7.33 -9.25 5.37
CA PRO A 182 8.55 -9.98 5.03
C PRO A 182 8.66 -10.27 3.53
N PHE A 183 8.52 -9.23 2.72
CA PHE A 183 8.64 -9.25 1.26
C PHE A 183 9.66 -8.23 0.77
N PHE A 184 10.60 -8.67 -0.05
CA PHE A 184 11.54 -7.79 -0.72
C PHE A 184 11.62 -8.05 -2.23
N LEU A 185 12.12 -7.05 -2.95
CA LEU A 185 12.51 -7.10 -4.35
C LEU A 185 14.03 -6.99 -4.45
N SER A 186 14.62 -7.81 -5.31
CA SER A 186 15.99 -7.66 -5.77
C SER A 186 16.00 -7.07 -7.18
N LEU A 187 16.91 -6.12 -7.42
CA LEU A 187 17.17 -5.52 -8.74
C LEU A 187 18.65 -5.67 -9.10
N ARG A 188 18.92 -6.13 -10.31
CA ARG A 188 20.26 -6.28 -10.84
C ARG A 188 20.25 -6.23 -12.37
N GLU A 189 20.95 -5.26 -12.98
CA GLU A 189 21.28 -5.22 -14.42
C GLU A 189 20.15 -5.67 -15.38
N ARG A 190 18.93 -5.12 -15.23
CA ARG A 190 17.72 -5.49 -16.00
C ARG A 190 17.02 -6.77 -15.54
N LYS A 191 17.47 -7.40 -14.47
CA LYS A 191 16.78 -8.54 -13.82
C LYS A 191 16.24 -8.11 -12.47
N ALA A 192 15.08 -8.66 -12.13
CA ALA A 192 14.47 -8.47 -10.82
C ALA A 192 13.83 -9.78 -10.36
N TYR A 193 13.75 -10.00 -9.06
CA TYR A 193 12.91 -11.03 -8.46
C TYR A 193 12.35 -10.54 -7.13
N GLY A 194 11.27 -11.14 -6.69
CA GLY A 194 10.69 -10.93 -5.36
C GLY A 194 10.86 -12.17 -4.48
N LEU A 195 10.91 -11.94 -3.18
CA LEU A 195 10.87 -13.04 -2.20
C LEU A 195 9.97 -12.68 -1.03
N LEU A 196 8.97 -13.51 -0.77
CA LEU A 196 8.12 -13.46 0.41
C LEU A 196 8.55 -14.57 1.38
N PHE A 197 8.95 -14.22 2.59
CA PHE A 197 9.19 -15.18 3.67
C PHE A 197 7.91 -15.35 4.49
N ASP A 198 7.15 -16.41 4.20
CA ASP A 198 5.85 -16.69 4.82
C ASP A 198 6.05 -17.42 6.17
N ASN A 199 6.47 -16.65 7.16
CA ASN A 199 6.67 -17.09 8.54
C ASN A 199 6.26 -15.96 9.49
N THR A 200 5.35 -16.25 10.42
CA THR A 200 4.76 -15.26 11.32
C THR A 200 5.58 -15.00 12.58
N CYS A 201 6.58 -15.84 12.88
CA CYS A 201 7.50 -15.65 14.02
C CYS A 201 8.40 -14.43 13.79
N ARG A 202 9.05 -13.98 14.84
CA ARG A 202 10.12 -12.99 14.71
C ARG A 202 11.15 -13.48 13.71
N SER A 203 11.42 -12.69 12.67
CA SER A 203 12.33 -13.06 11.60
C SER A 203 13.30 -11.93 11.27
N TYR A 204 14.27 -12.20 10.38
CA TYR A 204 15.28 -11.22 9.98
C TYR A 204 15.65 -11.37 8.51
N PHE A 205 16.19 -10.28 7.95
CA PHE A 205 16.82 -10.23 6.64
C PHE A 205 18.18 -9.54 6.76
N ASP A 206 19.21 -10.16 6.18
CA ASP A 206 20.58 -9.64 6.08
C ASP A 206 20.96 -9.53 4.61
N PHE A 207 21.02 -8.31 4.12
CA PHE A 207 21.33 -7.97 2.73
C PHE A 207 22.83 -7.70 2.52
N GLY A 208 23.69 -8.51 3.10
CA GLY A 208 25.13 -8.36 3.04
C GLY A 208 25.73 -7.45 4.12
N ALA A 209 25.03 -7.24 5.23
CA ALA A 209 25.55 -6.49 6.37
C ALA A 209 26.61 -7.30 7.15
N THR A 210 26.37 -8.58 7.33
CA THR A 210 27.29 -9.49 8.06
C THR A 210 28.37 -10.06 7.13
N ASP A 211 27.98 -10.41 5.91
CA ASP A 211 28.87 -10.92 4.85
C ASP A 211 28.42 -10.34 3.51
N GLU A 212 29.23 -9.49 2.90
CA GLU A 212 28.90 -8.76 1.66
C GLU A 212 28.58 -9.65 0.44
N LYS A 213 28.89 -10.94 0.52
CA LYS A 213 28.65 -11.96 -0.53
C LYS A 213 27.42 -12.82 -0.25
N VAL A 214 26.74 -12.61 0.87
CA VAL A 214 25.66 -13.48 1.34
C VAL A 214 24.40 -12.67 1.64
N LEU A 215 23.32 -13.04 0.97
CA LEU A 215 21.95 -12.74 1.39
C LEU A 215 21.51 -13.83 2.37
N SER A 216 21.10 -13.46 3.58
CA SER A 216 20.58 -14.40 4.56
C SER A 216 19.24 -13.94 5.12
N PHE A 217 18.32 -14.86 5.30
CA PHE A 217 17.08 -14.60 6.03
C PHE A 217 16.68 -15.83 6.85
N GLY A 218 15.91 -15.58 7.90
CA GLY A 218 15.51 -16.64 8.80
C GLY A 218 14.60 -16.17 9.93
N SER A 219 14.20 -17.08 10.78
CA SER A 219 13.32 -16.81 11.92
C SER A 219 13.76 -17.53 13.19
N PHE A 220 13.26 -17.03 14.31
CA PHE A 220 13.50 -17.61 15.64
C PHE A 220 12.51 -18.72 16.01
N GLY A 221 11.65 -19.12 15.06
CA GLY A 221 10.69 -20.22 15.20
C GLY A 221 9.96 -20.49 13.87
N GLY A 222 9.05 -21.46 13.86
CA GLY A 222 8.26 -21.82 12.68
C GLY A 222 9.05 -22.54 11.58
N LEU A 223 8.52 -22.55 10.38
CA LEU A 223 9.10 -23.25 9.22
C LEU A 223 9.93 -22.29 8.35
N MET A 224 10.92 -22.83 7.66
CA MET A 224 11.53 -22.15 6.52
C MET A 224 10.60 -22.31 5.31
N ASN A 225 9.74 -21.33 5.12
CA ASN A 225 8.71 -21.30 4.07
C ASN A 225 8.78 -19.97 3.31
N TYR A 226 9.16 -19.98 2.05
CA TYR A 226 9.25 -18.77 1.25
C TYR A 226 8.72 -18.96 -0.16
N TYR A 227 8.26 -17.86 -0.77
CA TYR A 227 7.87 -17.78 -2.16
C TYR A 227 8.91 -16.97 -2.93
N PHE A 228 9.47 -17.58 -3.97
CA PHE A 228 10.27 -16.90 -4.99
C PHE A 228 9.33 -16.47 -6.11
N ILE A 229 9.40 -15.19 -6.52
CA ILE A 229 8.50 -14.57 -7.49
C ILE A 229 9.33 -13.91 -8.58
N TYR A 230 9.07 -14.27 -9.83
CA TYR A 230 9.76 -13.75 -11.00
C TYR A 230 8.79 -13.38 -12.11
N ASP A 231 9.00 -12.22 -12.73
CA ASP A 231 8.27 -11.75 -13.90
C ASP A 231 9.14 -10.76 -14.69
N ASN A 232 8.64 -10.19 -15.78
CA ASN A 232 9.39 -9.37 -16.73
C ASN A 232 9.91 -8.06 -16.13
N THR A 233 9.16 -7.42 -15.24
CA THR A 233 9.53 -6.16 -14.60
C THR A 233 9.32 -6.20 -13.09
N PRO A 234 10.00 -5.33 -12.31
CA PRO A 234 9.74 -5.22 -10.87
C PRO A 234 8.27 -4.92 -10.55
N LEU A 235 7.58 -4.17 -11.38
CA LEU A 235 6.16 -3.83 -11.19
C LEU A 235 5.25 -5.04 -11.41
N ASP A 236 5.57 -5.90 -12.39
CA ASP A 236 4.85 -7.16 -12.63
C ASP A 236 5.07 -8.12 -11.46
N ILE A 237 6.28 -8.15 -10.88
CA ILE A 237 6.59 -8.94 -9.67
C ILE A 237 5.76 -8.45 -8.47
N ILE A 238 5.63 -7.13 -8.27
CA ILE A 238 4.77 -6.57 -7.20
C ILE A 238 3.31 -6.95 -7.46
N SER A 239 2.85 -6.87 -8.71
CA SER A 239 1.50 -7.30 -9.10
C SER A 239 1.28 -8.79 -8.80
N ALA A 240 2.22 -9.66 -9.16
CA ALA A 240 2.17 -11.10 -8.88
C ALA A 240 2.15 -11.38 -7.37
N TYR A 241 3.00 -10.70 -6.59
CA TYR A 241 3.01 -10.77 -5.13
C TYR A 241 1.67 -10.30 -4.54
N THR A 242 1.13 -9.18 -5.03
CA THR A 242 -0.13 -8.63 -4.52
C THR A 242 -1.31 -9.54 -4.86
N ARG A 243 -1.33 -10.18 -6.04
CA ARG A 243 -2.33 -11.21 -6.37
C ARG A 243 -2.19 -12.44 -5.47
N LEU A 244 -0.98 -12.91 -5.20
CA LEU A 244 -0.71 -14.03 -4.29
C LEU A 244 -1.22 -13.73 -2.87
N THR A 245 -0.94 -12.54 -2.36
CA THR A 245 -1.34 -12.13 -1.00
C THR A 245 -2.75 -11.53 -0.93
N GLY A 246 -3.41 -11.38 -2.07
CA GLY A 246 -4.76 -10.81 -2.24
C GLY A 246 -4.74 -9.33 -2.56
N THR A 247 -5.35 -8.97 -3.70
CA THR A 247 -5.57 -7.57 -4.07
C THR A 247 -6.56 -6.90 -3.12
N PRO A 248 -6.46 -5.58 -2.92
CA PRO A 248 -7.41 -4.84 -2.11
C PRO A 248 -8.78 -4.75 -2.80
N GLU A 249 -9.81 -4.52 -2.02
CA GLU A 249 -11.08 -4.02 -2.55
C GLU A 249 -10.90 -2.57 -3.02
N LEU A 250 -11.57 -2.16 -4.12
CA LEU A 250 -11.56 -0.77 -4.56
C LEU A 250 -12.15 0.10 -3.43
N PRO A 251 -11.41 1.08 -2.89
CA PRO A 251 -11.90 1.90 -1.79
C PRO A 251 -13.08 2.77 -2.23
N PRO A 252 -13.94 3.22 -1.29
CA PRO A 252 -14.90 4.26 -1.61
C PRO A 252 -14.16 5.54 -2.00
N LEU A 253 -14.66 6.24 -3.01
CA LEU A 253 -13.97 7.40 -3.59
C LEU A 253 -13.67 8.51 -2.58
N TRP A 254 -14.58 8.75 -1.61
CA TRP A 254 -14.38 9.72 -0.53
C TRP A 254 -13.13 9.43 0.33
N ALA A 255 -12.73 8.16 0.46
CA ALA A 255 -11.55 7.78 1.23
C ALA A 255 -10.23 8.20 0.56
N LEU A 256 -10.28 8.59 -0.72
CA LEU A 256 -9.16 9.14 -1.47
C LEU A 256 -9.08 10.67 -1.40
N GLY A 257 -10.06 11.34 -0.79
CA GLY A 257 -10.05 12.76 -0.53
C GLY A 257 -9.15 13.15 0.64
N TYR A 258 -9.41 14.31 1.23
CA TYR A 258 -8.66 14.83 2.39
C TYR A 258 -9.36 14.46 3.70
N HIS A 259 -8.59 13.96 4.67
CA HIS A 259 -9.03 13.60 6.01
C HIS A 259 -8.37 14.48 7.06
N GLN A 260 -9.17 15.01 7.99
CA GLN A 260 -8.70 15.78 9.14
C GLN A 260 -8.80 14.96 10.42
N SER A 261 -7.77 15.01 11.23
CA SER A 261 -7.66 14.31 12.51
C SER A 261 -6.85 15.12 13.53
N LYS A 262 -7.10 14.87 14.78
CA LYS A 262 -6.32 15.38 15.92
C LYS A 262 -6.62 14.54 17.16
N TRP A 263 -5.69 14.41 18.06
CA TRP A 263 -5.87 13.87 19.39
C TRP A 263 -6.16 15.02 20.38
N SER A 264 -7.42 15.45 20.61
CA SER A 264 -8.70 15.05 20.01
C SER A 264 -9.56 16.26 19.68
N TYR A 265 -10.54 16.08 18.77
CA TYR A 265 -11.65 17.01 18.62
C TYR A 265 -12.79 16.59 19.57
N TYR A 266 -12.96 17.31 20.66
CA TYR A 266 -14.07 17.16 21.63
C TYR A 266 -14.31 18.46 22.39
N PRO A 267 -15.53 18.74 22.91
CA PRO A 267 -16.75 17.97 22.69
C PRO A 267 -17.26 18.04 21.24
N ASP A 268 -18.48 17.50 20.97
CA ASP A 268 -19.15 17.51 19.67
C ASP A 268 -19.15 18.88 18.98
N LYS A 269 -19.32 19.98 19.75
CA LYS A 269 -19.26 21.35 19.25
C LYS A 269 -17.92 21.67 18.56
N ALA A 270 -16.80 21.09 19.02
CA ALA A 270 -15.49 21.28 18.36
C ALA A 270 -15.48 20.65 16.98
N VAL A 271 -16.15 19.51 16.80
CA VAL A 271 -16.31 18.81 15.52
C VAL A 271 -17.17 19.63 14.55
N TYR A 272 -18.32 20.14 15.01
CA TYR A 272 -19.16 21.04 14.20
C TYR A 272 -18.41 22.30 13.76
N ASN A 273 -17.73 22.98 14.67
CA ASN A 273 -16.97 24.19 14.37
C ASN A 273 -15.83 23.91 13.37
N LEU A 274 -15.19 22.73 13.45
CA LEU A 274 -14.16 22.32 12.52
C LEU A 274 -14.71 22.20 11.09
N VAL A 275 -15.82 21.51 10.91
CA VAL A 275 -16.44 21.30 9.58
C VAL A 275 -16.97 22.62 9.02
N GLU A 276 -17.66 23.42 9.85
CA GLU A 276 -18.12 24.77 9.44
C GLU A 276 -16.96 25.62 8.94
N ARG A 277 -15.79 25.55 9.60
CA ARG A 277 -14.62 26.32 9.20
C ARG A 277 -14.00 25.83 7.88
N PHE A 278 -13.94 24.51 7.64
CA PHE A 278 -13.55 23.96 6.32
C PHE A 278 -14.44 24.51 5.21
N ARG A 279 -15.76 24.42 5.38
CA ARG A 279 -16.74 24.91 4.39
C ARG A 279 -16.65 26.43 4.22
N GLY A 280 -16.52 27.19 5.34
CA GLY A 280 -16.42 28.65 5.32
C GLY A 280 -15.15 29.18 4.62
N LEU A 281 -14.05 28.42 4.65
CA LEU A 281 -12.80 28.73 3.95
C LEU A 281 -12.76 28.14 2.54
N GLY A 282 -13.74 27.35 2.14
CA GLY A 282 -13.77 26.63 0.88
C GLY A 282 -12.60 25.66 0.74
N ILE A 283 -12.20 24.99 1.83
CA ILE A 283 -11.16 23.96 1.82
C ILE A 283 -11.84 22.60 1.79
N PRO A 284 -11.59 21.77 0.77
CA PRO A 284 -12.20 20.45 0.68
C PRO A 284 -11.85 19.54 1.86
N CYS A 285 -12.82 18.74 2.32
CA CYS A 285 -12.62 17.74 3.37
C CYS A 285 -13.72 16.66 3.31
N ASP A 286 -13.34 15.39 3.23
CA ASP A 286 -14.26 14.25 3.15
C ASP A 286 -14.49 13.54 4.47
N ALA A 287 -13.51 13.55 5.39
CA ALA A 287 -13.63 12.82 6.64
C ALA A 287 -13.00 13.52 7.83
N VAL A 288 -13.61 13.33 8.98
CA VAL A 288 -13.06 13.69 10.30
C VAL A 288 -12.86 12.42 11.11
N HIS A 289 -11.65 12.24 11.66
CA HIS A 289 -11.33 11.16 12.57
C HIS A 289 -11.53 11.62 14.01
N LEU A 290 -12.25 10.81 14.79
CA LEU A 290 -12.41 11.03 16.23
C LEU A 290 -11.50 10.06 16.99
N ASP A 291 -10.60 10.64 17.76
CA ASP A 291 -9.68 9.94 18.64
C ASP A 291 -10.35 9.64 20.00
N HIS A 292 -9.68 8.96 20.91
CA HIS A 292 -10.15 8.33 22.16
C HIS A 292 -11.22 9.08 22.98
N HIS A 293 -11.30 10.43 22.87
CA HIS A 293 -12.18 11.24 23.71
C HIS A 293 -13.67 11.19 23.33
N TYR A 294 -14.03 10.46 22.21
CA TYR A 294 -15.44 10.17 21.97
C TYR A 294 -15.96 9.03 22.86
N MET A 295 -15.03 8.19 23.39
CA MET A 295 -15.38 7.02 24.21
C MET A 295 -15.64 7.39 25.66
N GLU A 296 -16.64 6.77 26.27
CA GLU A 296 -16.83 6.85 27.72
C GLU A 296 -15.63 6.22 28.43
N ARG A 297 -14.87 7.01 29.18
CA ARG A 297 -13.66 6.56 29.93
C ARG A 297 -12.64 5.78 29.07
N LYS A 298 -12.53 6.10 27.79
CA LYS A 298 -11.69 5.42 26.80
C LYS A 298 -12.04 3.92 26.60
N GLU A 299 -13.26 3.50 26.93
CA GLU A 299 -13.75 2.13 26.73
C GLU A 299 -14.26 1.98 25.28
N GLY A 300 -13.65 1.07 24.51
CA GLY A 300 -14.03 0.83 23.12
C GLY A 300 -15.51 0.47 22.97
N PHE A 301 -16.12 0.83 21.83
CA PHE A 301 -17.55 0.63 21.50
C PHE A 301 -18.54 1.40 22.39
N THR A 302 -18.08 2.46 23.07
CA THR A 302 -18.93 3.33 23.90
C THR A 302 -18.90 4.76 23.39
N TRP A 303 -19.86 5.58 23.84
CA TRP A 303 -19.91 7.02 23.59
C TRP A 303 -19.99 7.79 24.89
N ASP A 304 -19.13 8.80 25.03
CA ASP A 304 -19.20 9.74 26.15
C ASP A 304 -20.40 10.68 25.97
N LYS A 305 -21.48 10.37 26.69
CA LYS A 305 -22.74 11.12 26.63
C LYS A 305 -22.65 12.54 27.20
N GLN A 306 -21.62 12.88 27.96
CA GLN A 306 -21.38 14.23 28.44
C GLN A 306 -20.81 15.12 27.32
N ASN A 307 -19.83 14.63 26.58
CA ASN A 307 -19.16 15.35 25.53
C ASN A 307 -19.82 15.17 24.14
N PHE A 308 -20.54 14.06 23.95
CA PHE A 308 -21.28 13.72 22.72
C PHE A 308 -22.70 13.29 23.07
N PRO A 309 -23.56 14.22 23.54
CA PRO A 309 -24.89 13.88 24.03
C PRO A 309 -25.81 13.29 22.97
N ASP A 310 -25.64 13.68 21.71
CA ASP A 310 -26.33 13.16 20.51
C ASP A 310 -25.31 12.79 19.41
N ALA A 311 -24.57 11.71 19.65
CA ALA A 311 -23.57 11.21 18.70
C ALA A 311 -24.20 10.83 17.34
N GLU A 312 -25.39 10.23 17.33
CA GLU A 312 -26.10 9.86 16.12
C GLU A 312 -26.52 11.09 15.31
N GLY A 313 -27.09 12.10 15.96
CA GLY A 313 -27.45 13.37 15.34
C GLY A 313 -26.22 14.09 14.76
N MET A 314 -25.09 14.09 15.49
CA MET A 314 -23.83 14.66 14.99
C MET A 314 -23.37 13.93 13.74
N VAL A 315 -23.22 12.60 13.77
CA VAL A 315 -22.73 11.82 12.62
C VAL A 315 -23.60 12.04 11.39
N ARG A 316 -24.94 12.07 11.56
CA ARG A 316 -25.87 12.35 10.46
C ARG A 316 -25.76 13.78 9.92
N ALA A 317 -25.54 14.77 10.80
CA ALA A 317 -25.33 16.16 10.37
C ALA A 317 -24.04 16.29 9.55
N LEU A 318 -22.93 15.68 10.00
CA LEU A 318 -21.67 15.65 9.26
C LEU A 318 -21.82 14.98 7.90
N GLU A 319 -22.49 13.82 7.84
CA GLU A 319 -22.76 13.12 6.56
C GLU A 319 -23.56 13.99 5.58
N LYS A 320 -24.55 14.75 6.07
CA LYS A 320 -25.33 15.70 5.26
C LYS A 320 -24.46 16.83 4.70
N ASP A 321 -23.45 17.27 5.46
CA ASP A 321 -22.48 18.27 5.03
C ASP A 321 -21.31 17.65 4.21
N GLY A 322 -21.45 16.39 3.80
CA GLY A 322 -20.49 15.64 2.98
C GLY A 322 -19.29 15.08 3.75
N VAL A 323 -19.28 15.15 5.09
CA VAL A 323 -18.15 14.70 5.93
C VAL A 323 -18.45 13.34 6.57
N LYS A 324 -17.58 12.36 6.36
CA LYS A 324 -17.64 11.03 6.94
C LYS A 324 -16.95 11.00 8.29
N THR A 325 -17.53 10.26 9.23
CA THR A 325 -16.94 10.06 10.56
C THR A 325 -16.17 8.76 10.60
N VAL A 326 -14.92 8.81 11.04
CA VAL A 326 -14.02 7.65 11.24
C VAL A 326 -13.65 7.60 12.71
N LEU A 327 -13.76 6.42 13.35
CA LEU A 327 -13.51 6.25 14.79
C LEU A 327 -12.28 5.40 15.05
N ILE A 328 -11.44 5.82 16.00
CA ILE A 328 -10.38 4.98 16.55
C ILE A 328 -10.97 3.85 17.42
N VAL A 329 -10.41 2.66 17.30
CA VAL A 329 -10.70 1.50 18.17
C VAL A 329 -9.42 0.73 18.43
N ASN A 330 -9.12 0.55 19.73
CA ASN A 330 -7.94 -0.20 20.19
C ASN A 330 -8.33 -1.63 20.60
N PRO A 331 -7.37 -2.58 20.62
CA PRO A 331 -7.64 -3.99 20.97
C PRO A 331 -7.95 -4.20 22.46
N GLY A 332 -7.45 -3.33 23.35
CA GLY A 332 -7.61 -3.48 24.80
C GLY A 332 -9.03 -3.23 25.27
N VAL A 333 -9.69 -4.26 25.81
CA VAL A 333 -11.01 -4.15 26.45
C VAL A 333 -10.82 -3.92 27.94
N LYS A 334 -11.21 -2.75 28.44
CA LYS A 334 -11.03 -2.34 29.84
C LYS A 334 -11.69 -3.32 30.79
N VAL A 335 -10.94 -3.74 31.79
CA VAL A 335 -11.47 -4.57 32.90
C VAL A 335 -12.49 -3.76 33.70
N ASN A 336 -13.76 -4.01 33.43
CA ASN A 336 -14.88 -3.29 34.05
C ASN A 336 -16.12 -4.19 34.09
N SER A 337 -16.50 -4.59 35.28
CA SER A 337 -17.63 -5.52 35.54
C SER A 337 -19.01 -4.95 35.14
N VAL A 338 -19.13 -3.66 34.82
CA VAL A 338 -20.37 -3.09 34.29
C VAL A 338 -20.34 -2.93 32.76
N ASN A 339 -19.15 -3.02 32.13
CA ASN A 339 -19.04 -2.91 30.69
C ASN A 339 -19.59 -4.18 30.00
N PRO A 340 -20.59 -4.08 29.11
CA PRO A 340 -21.18 -5.25 28.46
C PRO A 340 -20.21 -5.97 27.52
N VAL A 341 -19.30 -5.26 26.87
CA VAL A 341 -18.28 -5.85 25.98
C VAL A 341 -17.33 -6.74 26.77
N TRP A 342 -16.84 -6.25 27.93
CA TRP A 342 -15.97 -7.03 28.80
C TRP A 342 -16.68 -8.26 29.37
N LYS A 343 -17.94 -8.11 29.84
CA LYS A 343 -18.74 -9.23 30.34
C LYS A 343 -18.91 -10.33 29.29
N GLU A 344 -19.33 -9.95 28.11
CA GLU A 344 -19.54 -10.88 27.00
C GLU A 344 -18.27 -11.62 26.61
N GLY A 345 -17.12 -10.89 26.51
CA GLY A 345 -15.81 -11.48 26.24
C GLY A 345 -15.37 -12.49 27.33
N MET A 346 -15.65 -12.18 28.60
CA MET A 346 -15.40 -13.08 29.72
C MET A 346 -16.27 -14.33 29.68
N GLU A 347 -17.58 -14.18 29.49
CA GLU A 347 -18.53 -15.30 29.47
C GLU A 347 -18.25 -16.26 28.32
N ARG A 348 -17.80 -15.75 27.17
CA ARG A 348 -17.48 -16.53 25.97
C ARG A 348 -16.03 -17.00 25.91
N ASN A 349 -15.19 -16.62 26.90
CA ASN A 349 -13.75 -16.96 26.95
C ASN A 349 -12.98 -16.48 25.71
N TYR A 350 -13.20 -15.22 25.30
CA TYR A 350 -12.64 -14.64 24.09
C TYR A 350 -11.31 -13.88 24.28
N PHE A 351 -10.86 -13.73 25.56
CA PHE A 351 -9.60 -13.03 25.86
C PHE A 351 -8.42 -13.98 25.91
N CYS A 352 -7.26 -13.48 25.48
CA CYS A 352 -5.97 -14.17 25.57
C CYS A 352 -5.65 -14.60 27.00
N ARG A 353 -4.94 -15.71 27.12
CA ARG A 353 -4.49 -16.28 28.40
C ARG A 353 -3.00 -16.54 28.41
N ARG A 354 -2.41 -16.51 29.59
CA ARG A 354 -1.06 -16.97 29.86
C ARG A 354 -0.98 -18.51 29.79
N SER A 355 0.23 -19.04 29.65
CA SER A 355 0.46 -20.49 29.60
C SER A 355 -0.11 -21.25 30.81
N GLU A 356 -0.19 -20.59 31.97
CA GLU A 356 -0.76 -21.15 33.24
C GLU A 356 -2.30 -21.10 33.27
N GLY A 357 -2.96 -20.54 32.20
CA GLY A 357 -4.41 -20.42 32.14
C GLY A 357 -4.99 -19.11 32.69
N ASN A 358 -4.21 -18.27 33.33
CA ASN A 358 -4.62 -16.97 33.82
C ASN A 358 -4.93 -16.04 32.62
N LEU A 359 -5.89 -15.12 32.81
CA LEU A 359 -6.17 -14.08 31.83
C LEU A 359 -4.93 -13.21 31.57
N LEU A 360 -4.67 -12.85 30.32
CA LEU A 360 -3.76 -11.78 30.00
C LEU A 360 -4.41 -10.45 30.44
N SER A 361 -3.79 -9.75 31.36
CA SER A 361 -4.24 -8.46 31.89
C SER A 361 -3.07 -7.50 31.91
N GLU A 362 -3.09 -6.48 31.03
CA GLU A 362 -2.00 -5.52 30.86
C GLU A 362 -2.55 -4.09 30.80
N GLU A 363 -1.71 -3.10 31.10
CA GLU A 363 -2.10 -1.69 31.08
C GLU A 363 -1.91 -1.07 29.69
N VAL A 364 -2.92 -0.29 29.29
CA VAL A 364 -2.92 0.61 28.14
C VAL A 364 -3.69 1.89 28.47
N TRP A 365 -4.00 2.75 27.50
CA TRP A 365 -4.66 4.05 27.76
C TRP A 365 -5.92 4.01 28.63
N PRO A 366 -6.83 3.03 28.56
CA PRO A 366 -7.99 2.96 29.46
C PRO A 366 -7.61 2.52 30.90
N GLY A 367 -6.40 2.04 31.12
CA GLY A 367 -5.93 1.34 32.33
C GLY A 367 -5.82 -0.16 32.10
N LEU A 368 -6.09 -0.98 33.12
CA LEU A 368 -6.01 -2.43 33.00
C LEU A 368 -7.02 -2.98 32.00
N CYS A 369 -6.56 -3.73 31.02
CA CYS A 369 -7.33 -4.33 29.92
C CYS A 369 -7.09 -5.83 29.80
N ASN A 370 -8.10 -6.53 29.26
CA ASN A 370 -7.95 -7.85 28.65
C ASN A 370 -8.00 -7.72 27.12
N PHE A 371 -7.34 -8.62 26.43
CA PHE A 371 -7.14 -8.53 24.99
C PHE A 371 -7.80 -9.68 24.25
N PRO A 372 -8.71 -9.42 23.28
CA PRO A 372 -9.32 -10.48 22.47
C PRO A 372 -8.26 -11.29 21.73
N ASP A 373 -8.45 -12.59 21.64
CA ASP A 373 -7.61 -13.44 20.79
C ASP A 373 -8.10 -13.40 19.34
N PHE A 374 -7.72 -12.37 18.59
CA PHE A 374 -8.13 -12.19 17.18
C PHE A 374 -7.67 -13.33 16.26
N THR A 375 -6.77 -14.20 16.69
CA THR A 375 -6.37 -15.38 15.92
C THR A 375 -7.48 -16.44 15.88
N ALA A 376 -8.47 -16.34 16.77
CA ALA A 376 -9.63 -17.22 16.81
C ALA A 376 -10.77 -16.71 15.91
N PRO A 377 -11.30 -17.50 14.96
CA PRO A 377 -12.41 -17.09 14.07
C PRO A 377 -13.67 -16.63 14.83
N ALA A 378 -13.99 -17.27 15.96
CA ALA A 378 -15.13 -16.90 16.79
C ALA A 378 -14.98 -15.50 17.39
N VAL A 379 -13.76 -15.11 17.77
CA VAL A 379 -13.44 -13.78 18.30
C VAL A 379 -13.51 -12.72 17.21
N ARG A 380 -13.00 -13.00 16.00
CA ARG A 380 -13.17 -12.11 14.85
C ARG A 380 -14.65 -11.88 14.54
N GLY A 381 -15.46 -12.94 14.57
CA GLY A 381 -16.91 -12.82 14.38
C GLY A 381 -17.59 -11.96 15.44
N TRP A 382 -17.26 -12.14 16.71
CA TRP A 382 -17.77 -11.34 17.82
C TRP A 382 -17.40 -9.86 17.70
N TRP A 383 -16.14 -9.55 17.39
CA TRP A 383 -15.67 -8.17 17.16
C TRP A 383 -16.42 -7.48 16.02
N ALA A 384 -16.68 -8.22 14.95
CA ALA A 384 -17.48 -7.75 13.83
C ALA A 384 -18.91 -7.40 14.25
N ASP A 385 -19.53 -8.21 15.13
CA ASP A 385 -20.88 -7.98 15.63
C ASP A 385 -20.94 -6.76 16.58
N LEU A 386 -19.88 -6.49 17.36
CA LEU A 386 -19.77 -5.28 18.19
C LEU A 386 -19.82 -4.01 17.34
N PHE A 387 -19.12 -4.00 16.21
CA PHE A 387 -19.18 -2.85 15.29
C PHE A 387 -20.62 -2.57 14.83
N SER A 388 -21.30 -3.59 14.31
CA SER A 388 -22.67 -3.44 13.81
C SER A 388 -23.64 -2.97 14.90
N ARG A 389 -23.50 -3.50 16.11
CA ARG A 389 -24.39 -3.26 17.24
C ARG A 389 -24.22 -1.86 17.84
N ASP A 390 -22.97 -1.40 18.00
CA ASP A 390 -22.65 -0.28 18.89
C ASP A 390 -22.13 0.96 18.14
N ILE A 391 -21.57 0.83 16.94
CA ILE A 391 -20.96 1.90 16.15
C ILE A 391 -21.66 2.10 14.80
N GLY A 392 -21.80 1.04 14.00
CA GLY A 392 -22.28 1.14 12.62
C GLY A 392 -23.69 1.72 12.52
N LYS A 393 -24.57 1.36 13.45
CA LYS A 393 -25.99 1.81 13.47
C LYS A 393 -26.19 3.33 13.53
N ILE A 394 -25.20 4.09 14.05
CA ILE A 394 -25.29 5.55 14.13
C ILE A 394 -24.73 6.26 12.88
N GLY A 395 -24.28 5.51 11.86
CA GLY A 395 -23.86 6.04 10.58
C GLY A 395 -22.35 6.24 10.42
N VAL A 396 -21.51 5.75 11.33
CA VAL A 396 -20.05 5.79 11.20
C VAL A 396 -19.60 5.07 9.93
N ARG A 397 -18.71 5.70 9.14
CA ARG A 397 -18.35 5.25 7.82
C ARG A 397 -16.97 4.57 7.74
N GLY A 398 -16.15 4.70 8.78
CA GLY A 398 -14.84 4.08 8.82
C GLY A 398 -14.35 3.79 10.22
N LEU A 399 -13.37 2.89 10.30
CA LEU A 399 -12.66 2.58 11.53
C LEU A 399 -11.16 2.87 11.39
N TRP A 400 -10.53 3.10 12.53
CA TRP A 400 -9.09 3.25 12.67
C TRP A 400 -8.63 2.34 13.80
N ASN A 401 -7.97 1.21 13.44
CA ASN A 401 -7.36 0.30 14.39
C ASN A 401 -5.97 0.82 14.77
N ASP A 402 -5.78 1.07 16.06
CA ASP A 402 -4.56 1.59 16.63
C ASP A 402 -4.07 0.69 17.77
N MET A 403 -2.78 0.77 18.13
CA MET A 403 -2.12 -0.01 19.19
C MET A 403 -2.22 -1.53 19.03
N ASN A 404 -2.34 -1.99 17.81
CA ASN A 404 -2.61 -3.40 17.45
C ASN A 404 -1.38 -4.18 16.96
N GLU A 405 -0.16 -3.79 17.36
CA GLU A 405 1.09 -4.54 17.13
C GLU A 405 1.10 -5.93 17.79
N PRO A 406 0.57 -6.20 19.01
CA PRO A 406 -0.09 -5.37 20.03
C PRO A 406 0.92 -4.70 20.98
N VAL A 407 0.59 -3.50 21.45
CA VAL A 407 1.39 -2.77 22.42
C VAL A 407 0.71 -2.70 23.79
N VAL A 408 1.51 -2.86 24.87
CA VAL A 408 1.10 -2.71 26.26
C VAL A 408 2.18 -1.98 27.05
N PHE A 409 1.86 -1.43 28.22
CA PHE A 409 2.80 -0.67 29.06
C PHE A 409 3.19 -1.46 30.32
N PRO A 410 4.47 -1.43 30.74
CA PRO A 410 5.62 -0.79 30.07
C PRO A 410 6.34 -1.66 29.04
N ASP A 411 5.99 -2.96 28.91
CA ASP A 411 6.79 -3.99 28.22
C ASP A 411 6.69 -3.92 26.67
N ARG A 412 5.81 -3.05 26.15
CA ARG A 412 5.56 -2.76 24.72
C ARG A 412 5.08 -3.95 23.88
N THR A 413 4.89 -5.14 24.48
CA THR A 413 4.33 -6.33 23.82
C THR A 413 3.75 -7.27 24.86
N PHE A 414 2.91 -8.20 24.45
CA PHE A 414 2.43 -9.25 25.34
C PHE A 414 3.58 -10.15 25.78
N PRO A 415 3.51 -10.73 26.99
CA PRO A 415 4.42 -11.79 27.39
C PRO A 415 4.44 -12.94 26.40
N MET A 416 5.64 -13.46 26.08
CA MET A 416 5.83 -14.47 25.03
C MET A 416 5.11 -15.79 25.29
N ASP A 417 4.80 -16.10 26.55
CA ASP A 417 4.04 -17.27 26.93
C ASP A 417 2.51 -17.14 26.76
N THR A 418 2.02 -15.96 26.35
CA THR A 418 0.60 -15.77 26.00
C THR A 418 0.19 -16.76 24.93
N ARG A 419 -1.01 -17.37 25.10
CA ARG A 419 -1.56 -18.40 24.22
C ARG A 419 -2.58 -17.80 23.26
N HIS A 420 -2.49 -18.27 22.03
CA HIS A 420 -3.37 -17.92 20.94
C HIS A 420 -3.94 -19.16 20.27
N GLU A 421 -5.16 -19.07 19.78
CA GLU A 421 -5.86 -20.19 19.12
C GLU A 421 -5.33 -20.47 17.71
N TYR A 422 -4.87 -19.44 17.00
CA TYR A 422 -4.17 -19.50 15.72
C TYR A 422 -4.90 -20.37 14.68
N ASP A 423 -6.18 -20.06 14.42
CA ASP A 423 -7.07 -20.76 13.47
C ASP A 423 -7.09 -22.31 13.67
N GLY A 424 -7.11 -22.77 14.93
CA GLY A 424 -7.16 -24.19 15.29
C GLY A 424 -5.81 -24.86 15.57
N MET A 425 -4.71 -24.09 15.48
CA MET A 425 -3.34 -24.58 15.76
C MET A 425 -2.71 -23.80 16.91
N PRO A 426 -3.11 -24.01 18.17
CA PRO A 426 -2.69 -23.18 19.31
C PRO A 426 -1.18 -22.96 19.38
N CYS A 427 -0.78 -21.71 19.60
CA CYS A 427 0.62 -21.32 19.65
C CYS A 427 0.91 -20.28 20.73
N SER A 428 2.19 -19.94 20.93
CA SER A 428 2.63 -18.85 21.79
C SER A 428 2.56 -17.51 21.08
N HIS A 429 2.67 -16.42 21.85
CA HIS A 429 2.73 -15.07 21.31
C HIS A 429 3.93 -14.84 20.38
N GLU A 430 5.04 -15.53 20.59
CA GLU A 430 6.20 -15.46 19.70
C GLU A 430 5.86 -15.78 18.23
N LYS A 431 4.88 -16.66 18.00
CA LYS A 431 4.40 -17.02 16.67
C LYS A 431 3.24 -16.13 16.20
N ALA A 432 2.35 -15.71 17.09
CA ALA A 432 1.12 -14.98 16.73
C ALA A 432 1.30 -13.46 16.68
N HIS A 433 2.36 -12.91 17.26
CA HIS A 433 2.53 -11.47 17.42
C HIS A 433 2.36 -10.68 16.12
N ASN A 434 3.13 -11.02 15.09
CA ASN A 434 3.15 -10.26 13.83
C ASN A 434 1.82 -10.24 13.07
N ILE A 435 0.91 -11.17 13.39
CA ILE A 435 -0.38 -11.27 12.70
C ILE A 435 -1.56 -10.77 13.54
N TYR A 436 -1.35 -10.46 14.80
CA TYR A 436 -2.41 -10.01 15.70
C TYR A 436 -3.16 -8.78 15.16
N GLY A 437 -2.43 -7.76 14.71
CA GLY A 437 -2.99 -6.55 14.12
C GLY A 437 -3.74 -6.81 12.82
N GLN A 438 -3.25 -7.72 11.97
CA GLN A 438 -3.94 -8.09 10.75
C GLN A 438 -5.25 -8.84 11.03
N CYS A 439 -5.27 -9.75 12.02
CA CYS A 439 -6.50 -10.45 12.44
C CYS A 439 -7.54 -9.48 13.02
N MET A 440 -7.10 -8.43 13.76
CA MET A 440 -7.98 -7.35 14.19
C MET A 440 -8.52 -6.54 13.02
N ALA A 441 -7.67 -6.24 12.04
CA ALA A 441 -8.10 -5.53 10.83
C ALA A 441 -9.13 -6.35 10.03
N GLU A 442 -8.92 -7.66 9.87
CA GLU A 442 -9.92 -8.56 9.27
C GLU A 442 -11.26 -8.53 10.02
N ALA A 443 -11.22 -8.61 11.36
CA ALA A 443 -12.41 -8.55 12.20
C ALA A 443 -13.18 -7.22 12.06
N SER A 444 -12.47 -6.11 12.03
CA SER A 444 -13.05 -4.77 11.85
C SER A 444 -13.63 -4.58 10.45
N TRP A 445 -12.92 -5.02 9.41
CA TRP A 445 -13.39 -5.02 8.02
C TRP A 445 -14.66 -5.87 7.86
N LEU A 446 -14.67 -7.07 8.44
CA LEU A 446 -15.83 -7.97 8.44
C LEU A 446 -17.05 -7.31 9.12
N GLY A 447 -16.85 -6.57 10.20
CA GLY A 447 -17.92 -5.84 10.89
C GLY A 447 -18.56 -4.79 10.00
N MET A 448 -17.78 -4.00 9.28
CA MET A 448 -18.30 -3.02 8.32
C MET A 448 -19.03 -3.68 7.16
N LYS A 449 -18.52 -4.78 6.62
CA LYS A 449 -19.16 -5.56 5.54
C LYS A 449 -20.48 -6.16 5.96
N ARG A 450 -20.59 -6.68 7.19
CA ARG A 450 -21.86 -7.23 7.74
C ARG A 450 -22.88 -6.15 7.97
N HIS A 451 -22.44 -4.98 8.46
CA HIS A 451 -23.34 -3.87 8.77
C HIS A 451 -23.92 -3.21 7.50
N ALA A 452 -23.08 -2.98 6.49
CA ALA A 452 -23.46 -2.32 5.24
C ALA A 452 -22.89 -3.11 4.03
N PRO A 453 -23.52 -4.25 3.66
CA PRO A 453 -22.98 -5.15 2.64
C PRO A 453 -22.97 -4.54 1.24
N ASP A 454 -23.74 -3.50 1.02
CA ASP A 454 -23.86 -2.71 -0.21
C ASP A 454 -22.90 -1.51 -0.28
N ARG A 455 -22.07 -1.28 0.75
CA ARG A 455 -21.07 -0.21 0.82
C ARG A 455 -19.65 -0.77 0.90
N ARG A 456 -18.69 -0.01 0.35
CA ARG A 456 -17.26 -0.33 0.46
C ARG A 456 -16.75 0.11 1.84
N PRO A 457 -16.06 -0.76 2.59
CA PRO A 457 -15.50 -0.40 3.89
C PRO A 457 -14.29 0.53 3.73
N PHE A 458 -14.09 1.41 4.72
CA PHE A 458 -12.83 2.12 4.93
C PHE A 458 -12.30 1.78 6.31
N LEU A 459 -11.17 1.12 6.35
CA LEU A 459 -10.42 0.79 7.56
C LEU A 459 -8.99 1.32 7.43
N LEU A 460 -8.50 1.93 8.51
CA LEU A 460 -7.11 2.32 8.69
C LEU A 460 -6.51 1.46 9.79
N SER A 461 -5.36 0.81 9.58
CA SER A 461 -4.70 -0.03 10.59
C SER A 461 -3.24 0.36 10.78
N ARG A 462 -2.80 0.54 12.04
CA ARG A 462 -1.40 0.86 12.35
C ARG A 462 -0.48 -0.33 12.11
N SER A 463 -0.87 -1.50 12.60
CA SER A 463 -0.10 -2.72 12.44
C SER A 463 -0.73 -3.70 11.46
N GLY A 464 0.10 -4.62 10.95
CA GLY A 464 -0.30 -5.69 10.06
C GLY A 464 0.88 -6.50 9.53
N PHE A 465 0.54 -7.51 8.76
CA PHE A 465 1.45 -8.46 8.12
C PHE A 465 1.28 -8.40 6.59
N ALA A 466 2.04 -9.19 5.83
CA ALA A 466 1.82 -9.36 4.40
C ALA A 466 0.38 -9.77 4.12
N GLY A 467 -0.30 -9.09 3.18
CA GLY A 467 -1.73 -9.29 2.91
C GLY A 467 -2.67 -8.32 3.63
N LEU A 468 -2.15 -7.36 4.43
CA LEU A 468 -2.97 -6.33 5.09
C LEU A 468 -3.82 -5.52 4.11
N GLN A 469 -3.35 -5.30 2.89
CA GLN A 469 -4.07 -4.56 1.84
C GLN A 469 -5.46 -5.12 1.52
N ARG A 470 -5.72 -6.38 1.82
CA ARG A 470 -7.07 -6.99 1.67
C ARG A 470 -8.13 -6.32 2.53
N PHE A 471 -7.74 -5.72 3.64
CA PHE A 471 -8.63 -5.25 4.70
C PHE A 471 -8.53 -3.76 4.97
N ALA A 472 -7.32 -3.18 4.88
CA ALA A 472 -7.08 -1.84 5.41
C ALA A 472 -6.09 -1.01 4.57
N ALA A 473 -6.30 0.32 4.63
CA ALA A 473 -5.26 1.31 4.45
C ALA A 473 -4.32 1.32 5.68
N THR A 474 -3.16 1.96 5.57
CA THR A 474 -2.21 2.09 6.69
C THR A 474 -1.53 3.46 6.71
N TRP A 475 -0.85 3.77 7.82
CA TRP A 475 0.00 4.94 7.92
C TRP A 475 1.35 4.60 8.56
N THR A 476 2.28 5.53 8.55
CA THR A 476 3.66 5.30 9.02
C THR A 476 3.83 5.39 10.54
N GLY A 477 2.74 5.40 11.31
CA GLY A 477 2.76 5.51 12.77
C GLY A 477 3.06 6.94 13.25
N ASP A 478 3.54 7.04 14.50
CA ASP A 478 3.71 8.30 15.24
C ASP A 478 5.00 9.01 14.82
N ASN A 479 4.92 9.80 13.77
CA ASN A 479 6.03 10.56 13.23
C ASN A 479 6.19 11.95 13.93
N ARG A 480 7.32 12.63 13.68
CA ARG A 480 7.62 13.95 14.24
C ARG A 480 7.51 15.06 13.21
N SER A 481 7.19 16.26 13.66
CA SER A 481 7.22 17.49 12.87
C SER A 481 8.66 17.93 12.59
N SER A 482 9.35 17.18 11.71
CA SER A 482 10.73 17.45 11.31
C SER A 482 10.96 17.16 9.82
N TRP A 483 11.99 17.77 9.25
CA TRP A 483 12.42 17.51 7.86
C TRP A 483 12.89 16.07 7.67
N GLU A 484 13.54 15.48 8.69
CA GLU A 484 13.89 14.06 8.68
C GLU A 484 12.65 13.18 8.50
N HIS A 485 11.62 13.37 9.33
CA HIS A 485 10.41 12.57 9.25
C HIS A 485 9.59 12.82 7.98
N LEU A 486 9.62 14.03 7.41
CA LEU A 486 9.04 14.29 6.09
C LEU A 486 9.74 13.44 5.01
N LYS A 487 11.08 13.39 5.03
CA LYS A 487 11.88 12.53 4.14
C LYS A 487 11.57 11.05 4.36
N LEU A 488 11.54 10.60 5.63
CA LEU A 488 11.24 9.21 5.98
C LEU A 488 9.82 8.81 5.56
N ALA A 489 8.84 9.67 5.76
CA ALA A 489 7.46 9.45 5.31
C ALA A 489 7.36 9.17 3.81
N ASN A 490 8.10 9.95 2.99
CA ASN A 490 8.20 9.69 1.56
C ASN A 490 8.77 8.29 1.26
N PHE A 491 9.87 7.93 1.91
CA PHE A 491 10.51 6.63 1.66
C PHE A 491 9.65 5.47 2.16
N GLN A 492 9.01 5.59 3.33
CA GLN A 492 8.13 4.57 3.89
C GLN A 492 6.90 4.34 3.00
N CYS A 493 6.25 5.40 2.47
CA CYS A 493 5.10 5.26 1.56
C CYS A 493 5.49 4.57 0.24
N GLN A 494 6.63 4.93 -0.38
CA GLN A 494 7.13 4.25 -1.56
C GLN A 494 7.44 2.76 -1.28
N ARG A 495 8.02 2.47 -0.12
CA ARG A 495 8.39 1.13 0.32
C ARG A 495 7.15 0.26 0.62
N LEU A 496 6.13 0.82 1.27
CA LEU A 496 4.86 0.14 1.50
C LEU A 496 4.19 -0.21 0.17
N ALA A 497 4.18 0.71 -0.81
CA ALA A 497 3.68 0.44 -2.15
C ALA A 497 4.46 -0.67 -2.86
N ALA A 498 5.81 -0.68 -2.77
CA ALA A 498 6.66 -1.75 -3.27
C ALA A 498 6.45 -3.09 -2.55
N SER A 499 5.82 -3.07 -1.37
CA SER A 499 5.44 -4.24 -0.58
C SER A 499 3.94 -4.57 -0.69
N GLY A 500 3.27 -4.12 -1.76
CA GLY A 500 1.88 -4.43 -2.07
C GLY A 500 0.83 -3.58 -1.34
N ILE A 501 1.24 -2.57 -0.55
CA ILE A 501 0.32 -1.72 0.23
C ILE A 501 0.37 -0.28 -0.29
N SER A 502 -0.36 0.01 -1.37
CA SER A 502 -0.38 1.35 -1.98
C SER A 502 -1.33 2.33 -1.30
N PHE A 503 -2.33 1.85 -0.55
CA PHE A 503 -3.22 2.72 0.21
C PHE A 503 -2.54 3.07 1.55
N ALA A 504 -1.48 3.85 1.47
CA ALA A 504 -0.63 4.25 2.57
C ALA A 504 -0.37 5.75 2.57
N GLY A 505 -0.17 6.32 3.77
CA GLY A 505 0.18 7.72 3.98
C GLY A 505 0.97 7.90 5.26
N ALA A 506 1.25 9.15 5.62
CA ALA A 506 1.82 9.54 6.90
C ALA A 506 0.93 10.59 7.55
N ASP A 507 1.09 10.81 8.85
CA ASP A 507 0.45 11.95 9.50
C ASP A 507 1.10 13.23 8.99
N ALA A 508 0.37 13.92 8.08
CA ALA A 508 0.88 15.10 7.41
C ALA A 508 1.07 16.26 8.42
N GLY A 509 2.26 16.83 8.39
CA GLY A 509 2.70 17.86 9.35
C GLY A 509 3.45 17.26 10.55
N GLY A 510 3.36 15.97 10.79
CA GLY A 510 3.91 15.25 11.94
C GLY A 510 2.91 15.11 13.08
N PHE A 511 2.84 13.91 13.69
CA PHE A 511 1.98 13.66 14.85
C PHE A 511 2.50 14.38 16.09
N MET A 512 3.81 14.31 16.34
CA MET A 512 4.46 14.91 17.51
C MET A 512 5.24 16.16 17.14
N GLY A 513 5.19 17.19 17.99
CA GLY A 513 5.91 18.43 17.80
C GLY A 513 5.14 19.48 17.02
N HIS A 514 5.84 20.59 16.71
CA HIS A 514 5.30 21.73 15.97
C HIS A 514 6.02 21.88 14.63
N PRO A 515 5.36 21.75 13.50
CA PRO A 515 5.96 22.06 12.22
C PRO A 515 6.15 23.59 12.07
N THR A 516 7.25 23.98 11.41
CA THR A 516 7.33 25.36 10.88
C THR A 516 6.32 25.53 9.75
N PRO A 517 5.90 26.76 9.42
CA PRO A 517 4.96 27.00 8.31
C PRO A 517 5.43 26.40 6.98
N GLU A 518 6.72 26.47 6.67
CA GLU A 518 7.30 25.85 5.47
C GLU A 518 7.24 24.32 5.51
N LEU A 519 7.65 23.70 6.62
CA LEU A 519 7.62 22.25 6.78
C LEU A 519 6.18 21.72 6.63
N PHE A 520 5.21 22.37 7.28
CA PHE A 520 3.80 21.99 7.16
C PHE A 520 3.31 22.08 5.71
N CYS A 521 3.60 23.20 5.04
CA CYS A 521 3.23 23.38 3.64
C CYS A 521 3.81 22.28 2.73
N ARG A 522 5.12 21.99 2.86
CA ARG A 522 5.80 20.93 2.08
C ARG A 522 5.24 19.56 2.38
N TRP A 523 4.86 19.30 3.63
CA TRP A 523 4.26 18.01 4.00
C TRP A 523 2.88 17.84 3.39
N MET A 524 2.03 18.85 3.47
CA MET A 524 0.69 18.83 2.87
C MET A 524 0.75 18.68 1.35
N GLN A 525 1.70 19.34 0.69
CA GLN A 525 1.97 19.21 -0.75
C GLN A 525 2.37 17.76 -1.10
N MET A 526 3.31 17.16 -0.36
CA MET A 526 3.72 15.77 -0.56
C MET A 526 2.56 14.80 -0.31
N ALA A 527 1.86 14.95 0.82
CA ALA A 527 0.79 14.05 1.22
C ALA A 527 -0.40 14.06 0.23
N SER A 528 -0.63 15.16 -0.51
CA SER A 528 -1.63 15.21 -1.58
C SER A 528 -1.35 14.25 -2.76
N PHE A 529 -0.12 13.74 -2.86
CA PHE A 529 0.32 12.72 -3.83
C PHE A 529 0.70 11.37 -3.17
N HIS A 530 0.25 11.12 -1.94
CA HIS A 530 0.28 9.79 -1.33
C HIS A 530 -1.04 9.05 -1.54
N GLY A 531 -1.05 7.74 -1.35
CA GLY A 531 -2.28 6.94 -1.45
C GLY A 531 -3.34 7.40 -0.47
N PHE A 532 -2.97 7.56 0.80
CA PHE A 532 -3.82 8.07 1.87
C PHE A 532 -3.38 9.48 2.29
N PHE A 533 -4.34 10.41 2.40
CA PHE A 533 -4.08 11.81 2.72
C PHE A 533 -4.80 12.24 4.00
N ARG A 534 -4.11 12.17 5.12
CA ARG A 534 -4.61 12.59 6.44
C ARG A 534 -3.64 13.56 7.11
N ASN A 535 -4.17 14.65 7.65
CA ASN A 535 -3.52 15.50 8.65
C ASN A 535 -3.93 14.99 10.03
N HIS A 536 -2.95 14.62 10.87
CA HIS A 536 -3.18 14.17 12.24
C HIS A 536 -2.07 14.68 13.16
N SER A 537 -2.42 15.19 14.34
CA SER A 537 -1.48 15.71 15.33
C SER A 537 -1.86 15.29 16.75
N SER A 538 -0.86 15.21 17.63
CA SER A 538 -1.09 14.99 19.05
C SER A 538 -1.77 16.20 19.70
N GLY A 539 -2.50 15.98 20.82
CA GLY A 539 -3.17 17.04 21.54
C GLY A 539 -2.28 17.93 22.40
N GLU A 540 -0.99 17.60 22.48
CA GLU A 540 -0.02 18.28 23.36
C GLU A 540 0.47 19.62 22.79
N PHE A 541 0.25 19.87 21.50
CA PHE A 541 0.75 21.03 20.78
C PHE A 541 -0.38 21.86 20.18
N ASP A 542 -0.07 23.09 19.71
CA ASP A 542 -1.00 23.96 19.01
C ASP A 542 -1.59 23.24 17.78
N GLY A 543 -2.74 23.71 17.31
CA GLY A 543 -3.43 23.13 16.17
C GLY A 543 -2.57 23.10 14.91
N GLN A 544 -2.84 22.11 14.04
CA GLN A 544 -2.15 21.87 12.76
C GLN A 544 -3.15 21.88 11.58
N GLU A 545 -4.33 22.47 11.81
CA GLU A 545 -5.35 22.63 10.76
C GLU A 545 -4.80 23.54 9.63
N PRO A 546 -5.27 23.40 8.38
CA PRO A 546 -4.75 24.13 7.22
C PRO A 546 -4.64 25.65 7.34
N TRP A 547 -5.37 26.26 8.28
CA TRP A 547 -5.46 27.73 8.44
C TRP A 547 -4.64 28.32 9.58
N VAL A 548 -3.87 27.53 10.34
CA VAL A 548 -3.20 28.03 11.56
C VAL A 548 -1.86 28.70 11.29
N PHE A 549 -1.24 28.48 10.12
CA PHE A 549 0.10 28.97 9.77
C PHE A 549 0.11 30.30 8.98
N GLY A 550 -0.98 31.05 9.02
CA GLY A 550 -1.12 32.33 8.33
C GLY A 550 -1.68 32.20 6.90
N GLN A 551 -2.15 33.34 6.37
CA GLN A 551 -2.92 33.39 5.14
C GLN A 551 -2.17 32.86 3.91
N GLU A 552 -0.88 33.12 3.79
CA GLU A 552 -0.04 32.68 2.69
C GLU A 552 0.05 31.15 2.66
N VAL A 553 0.46 30.52 3.77
CA VAL A 553 0.55 29.05 3.88
C VAL A 553 -0.82 28.40 3.72
N THR A 554 -1.88 29.00 4.29
CA THR A 554 -3.27 28.54 4.08
C THR A 554 -3.61 28.47 2.59
N SER A 555 -3.21 29.48 1.80
CA SER A 555 -3.49 29.50 0.35
C SER A 555 -2.76 28.37 -0.39
N TYR A 556 -1.52 28.10 -0.03
CA TYR A 556 -0.73 27.02 -0.66
C TYR A 556 -1.20 25.62 -0.26
N VAL A 557 -1.55 25.44 1.01
CA VAL A 557 -2.12 24.16 1.51
C VAL A 557 -3.49 23.91 0.90
N LYS A 558 -4.35 24.95 0.82
CA LYS A 558 -5.63 24.86 0.12
C LYS A 558 -5.44 24.44 -1.34
N ALA A 559 -4.51 25.07 -2.06
CA ALA A 559 -4.22 24.71 -3.45
C ALA A 559 -3.73 23.26 -3.61
N ALA A 560 -2.94 22.74 -2.65
CA ALA A 560 -2.50 21.34 -2.65
C ALA A 560 -3.70 20.38 -2.44
N ILE A 561 -4.59 20.68 -1.49
CA ILE A 561 -5.81 19.89 -1.27
C ILE A 561 -6.71 19.96 -2.50
N GLU A 562 -7.00 21.16 -3.04
CA GLU A 562 -7.79 21.32 -4.26
C GLU A 562 -7.20 20.58 -5.47
N GLY A 563 -5.87 20.55 -5.59
CA GLY A 563 -5.16 19.78 -6.62
C GLY A 563 -5.46 18.29 -6.52
N ARG A 564 -5.50 17.74 -5.30
CA ARG A 564 -5.93 16.36 -5.05
C ARG A 564 -7.35 16.10 -5.54
N TYR A 565 -8.29 17.01 -5.27
CA TYR A 565 -9.69 16.86 -5.69
C TYR A 565 -9.86 16.97 -7.21
N ARG A 566 -9.09 17.81 -7.88
CA ARG A 566 -9.07 17.83 -9.35
C ARG A 566 -8.59 16.52 -9.94
N LEU A 567 -7.57 15.91 -9.34
CA LEU A 567 -6.96 14.66 -9.79
C LEU A 567 -7.71 13.39 -9.35
N LEU A 568 -8.82 13.49 -8.60
CA LEU A 568 -9.54 12.30 -8.12
C LEU A 568 -9.91 11.29 -9.21
N PRO A 569 -10.36 11.67 -10.43
CA PRO A 569 -10.64 10.68 -11.48
C PRO A 569 -9.38 9.92 -11.91
N TYR A 570 -8.23 10.62 -12.01
CA TYR A 570 -6.94 9.97 -12.27
C TYR A 570 -6.53 9.04 -11.12
N ILE A 571 -6.60 9.52 -9.88
CA ILE A 571 -6.24 8.76 -8.68
C ILE A 571 -7.12 7.51 -8.54
N TYR A 572 -8.43 7.66 -8.71
CA TYR A 572 -9.38 6.57 -8.61
C TYR A 572 -9.14 5.48 -9.67
N THR A 573 -8.78 5.87 -10.88
CA THR A 573 -8.35 4.96 -11.94
C THR A 573 -7.12 4.15 -11.53
N GLN A 574 -6.12 4.77 -10.90
CA GLN A 574 -4.94 4.05 -10.41
C GLN A 574 -5.29 3.07 -9.27
N PHE A 575 -6.22 3.45 -8.38
CA PHE A 575 -6.72 2.55 -7.34
C PHE A 575 -7.59 1.41 -7.91
N ARG A 576 -8.34 1.64 -8.98
CA ARG A 576 -9.04 0.57 -9.70
C ARG A 576 -8.05 -0.44 -10.27
N ARG A 577 -7.00 0.04 -10.93
CA ARG A 577 -5.95 -0.82 -11.45
C ARG A 577 -5.22 -1.60 -10.34
N TYR A 578 -4.95 -0.95 -9.20
CA TYR A 578 -4.38 -1.61 -8.03
C TYR A 578 -5.30 -2.72 -7.49
N ALA A 579 -6.60 -2.47 -7.40
CA ALA A 579 -7.59 -3.45 -6.95
C ALA A 579 -7.73 -4.65 -7.91
N GLU A 580 -7.55 -4.45 -9.20
CA GLU A 580 -7.67 -5.52 -10.21
C GLU A 580 -6.39 -6.34 -10.37
N THR A 581 -5.26 -5.65 -10.46
CA THR A 581 -3.99 -6.24 -10.89
C THR A 581 -2.93 -6.31 -9.81
N GLY A 582 -3.08 -5.55 -8.71
CA GLY A 582 -2.04 -5.37 -7.71
C GLY A 582 -0.96 -4.36 -8.12
N MET A 583 -1.11 -3.66 -9.26
CA MET A 583 -0.14 -2.65 -9.72
C MET A 583 -0.06 -1.50 -8.72
N PRO A 584 1.14 -1.15 -8.19
CA PRO A 584 1.26 -0.11 -7.19
C PRO A 584 0.93 1.28 -7.73
N VAL A 585 0.28 2.11 -6.88
CA VAL A 585 -0.04 3.51 -7.20
C VAL A 585 1.21 4.40 -7.10
N LEU A 586 2.00 4.25 -6.03
CA LEU A 586 3.31 4.88 -5.89
C LEU A 586 4.39 3.94 -6.38
N ARG A 587 5.26 4.42 -7.28
CA ARG A 587 6.33 3.61 -7.87
C ARG A 587 7.65 4.35 -7.75
N SER A 588 8.58 3.81 -6.97
CA SER A 588 9.89 4.44 -6.85
C SER A 588 10.59 4.53 -8.21
N LEU A 589 11.44 5.53 -8.37
CA LEU A 589 12.20 5.73 -9.59
C LEU A 589 13.01 4.48 -9.99
N ALA A 590 13.61 3.79 -8.99
CA ALA A 590 14.36 2.56 -9.21
C ALA A 590 13.50 1.42 -9.79
N LEU A 591 12.22 1.29 -9.37
CA LEU A 591 11.32 0.24 -9.87
C LEU A 591 10.75 0.57 -11.25
N GLN A 592 10.41 1.84 -11.49
CA GLN A 592 9.87 2.29 -12.78
C GLN A 592 10.94 2.33 -13.88
N CYS A 593 12.18 2.73 -13.53
CA CYS A 593 13.30 2.88 -14.44
C CYS A 593 14.40 1.84 -14.14
N PHE A 594 14.02 0.60 -13.82
CA PHE A 594 14.91 -0.42 -13.28
C PHE A 594 16.10 -0.81 -14.21
N THR A 595 16.02 -0.51 -15.49
CA THR A 595 17.12 -0.72 -16.44
C THR A 595 18.23 0.32 -16.31
N ASN A 596 17.97 1.43 -15.59
CA ASN A 596 18.94 2.50 -15.34
C ASN A 596 19.43 2.43 -13.88
N LYS A 597 20.60 1.86 -13.65
CA LYS A 597 21.22 1.67 -12.32
C LYS A 597 21.44 2.97 -11.55
N ASP A 598 21.57 4.12 -12.23
CA ASP A 598 21.75 5.43 -11.57
C ASP A 598 20.52 5.85 -10.77
N THR A 599 19.37 5.21 -11.03
CA THR A 599 18.12 5.44 -10.28
C THR A 599 18.06 4.69 -8.94
N TYR A 600 18.87 3.66 -8.72
CA TYR A 600 18.78 2.76 -7.56
C TYR A 600 19.09 3.43 -6.22
N TRP A 601 19.75 4.58 -6.25
CA TRP A 601 20.08 5.38 -5.06
C TRP A 601 19.24 6.66 -4.93
N ARG A 602 18.27 6.87 -5.85
CA ARG A 602 17.45 8.07 -5.94
C ARG A 602 16.06 7.81 -5.31
N GLY A 603 15.89 8.20 -4.04
CA GLY A 603 14.63 7.98 -3.33
C GLY A 603 13.72 9.20 -3.26
N ALA A 604 14.17 10.40 -3.66
CA ALA A 604 13.38 11.62 -3.49
C ALA A 604 12.11 11.62 -4.37
N GLY A 605 12.27 11.36 -5.68
CA GLY A 605 11.16 11.35 -6.64
C GLY A 605 10.55 9.96 -6.80
N TYR A 606 9.26 9.96 -7.14
CA TYR A 606 8.50 8.76 -7.44
C TYR A 606 7.43 9.02 -8.51
N PHE A 607 7.01 7.97 -9.19
CA PHE A 607 5.85 8.03 -10.08
C PHE A 607 4.57 7.84 -9.27
N PHE A 608 3.60 8.71 -9.52
CA PHE A 608 2.24 8.59 -9.00
C PHE A 608 1.31 8.17 -10.14
N GLY A 609 0.99 6.88 -10.19
CA GLY A 609 0.36 6.26 -11.34
C GLY A 609 1.29 6.21 -12.57
N ASP A 610 0.70 6.24 -13.76
CA ASP A 610 1.42 5.99 -15.02
C ASP A 610 2.15 7.23 -15.57
N HIS A 611 1.64 8.44 -15.26
CA HIS A 611 1.98 9.64 -16.02
C HIS A 611 2.52 10.82 -15.21
N LEU A 612 2.41 10.77 -13.87
CA LEU A 612 2.88 11.85 -13.00
C LEU A 612 4.19 11.45 -12.32
N TYR A 613 5.19 12.32 -12.41
CA TYR A 613 6.44 12.19 -11.67
C TYR A 613 6.51 13.29 -10.61
N VAL A 614 6.55 12.91 -9.35
CA VAL A 614 6.44 13.79 -8.17
C VAL A 614 7.75 13.82 -7.43
N ILE A 615 8.25 15.03 -7.07
CA ILE A 615 9.52 15.18 -6.36
C ILE A 615 9.32 16.01 -5.09
N PRO A 616 9.08 15.38 -3.94
CA PRO A 616 8.98 16.05 -2.66
C PRO A 616 10.27 16.80 -2.27
N ILE A 617 10.10 17.90 -1.60
CA ILE A 617 11.19 18.73 -1.08
C ILE A 617 11.40 18.36 0.38
N HIS A 618 12.55 17.76 0.71
CA HIS A 618 12.86 17.18 2.01
C HIS A 618 13.70 18.06 2.93
N GLU A 619 14.05 19.26 2.49
CA GLU A 619 14.91 20.17 3.23
C GLU A 619 14.41 21.60 3.07
N PRO A 620 14.66 22.51 4.04
CA PRO A 620 14.38 23.92 3.88
C PRO A 620 15.07 24.48 2.64
N GLN A 621 14.39 25.32 1.88
CA GLN A 621 14.90 25.76 0.58
C GLN A 621 14.74 27.26 0.40
N GLU A 622 15.86 27.89 -0.02
CA GLU A 622 15.85 29.22 -0.67
C GLU A 622 16.17 29.01 -2.15
N GLY A 623 15.22 29.27 -3.04
CA GLY A 623 15.43 29.33 -4.48
C GLY A 623 15.16 28.07 -5.26
N GLY A 624 16.05 27.09 -5.30
CA GLY A 624 15.93 25.89 -6.11
C GLY A 624 16.96 24.82 -5.78
N ARG A 625 16.88 23.70 -6.45
CA ARG A 625 17.81 22.56 -6.27
C ARG A 625 17.95 21.73 -7.54
N PHE A 626 18.99 20.88 -7.57
CA PHE A 626 19.13 19.86 -8.60
C PHE A 626 18.18 18.70 -8.32
N LEU A 627 17.31 18.38 -9.30
CA LEU A 627 16.36 17.29 -9.27
C LEU A 627 16.59 16.41 -10.49
N TYR A 628 16.56 15.09 -10.31
CA TYR A 628 16.65 14.16 -11.41
C TYR A 628 15.30 14.13 -12.16
N ILE A 629 15.34 14.41 -13.45
CA ILE A 629 14.19 14.27 -14.36
C ILE A 629 14.43 13.02 -15.20
N PRO A 630 13.54 12.03 -15.22
CA PRO A 630 13.70 10.82 -16.03
C PRO A 630 13.82 11.13 -17.52
N GLU A 631 14.41 10.23 -18.28
CA GLU A 631 14.48 10.35 -19.74
C GLU A 631 13.07 10.40 -20.36
N GLY A 632 12.86 11.24 -21.39
CA GLY A 632 11.59 11.40 -22.10
C GLY A 632 11.13 12.85 -22.20
N VAL A 633 9.93 13.04 -22.73
CA VAL A 633 9.27 14.37 -22.82
C VAL A 633 8.50 14.62 -21.53
N TRP A 634 8.81 15.69 -20.82
CA TRP A 634 8.20 16.04 -19.53
C TRP A 634 7.80 17.51 -19.50
N TYR A 635 6.65 17.79 -18.93
CA TYR A 635 6.12 19.13 -18.70
C TYR A 635 5.93 19.37 -17.19
N SER A 636 6.23 20.58 -16.74
CA SER A 636 5.84 20.98 -15.39
C SER A 636 4.31 21.06 -15.29
N TYR A 637 3.72 20.29 -14.40
CA TYR A 637 2.27 20.26 -14.17
C TYR A 637 1.66 21.62 -13.83
N HIS A 638 2.43 22.47 -13.12
CA HIS A 638 1.95 23.77 -12.62
C HIS A 638 2.21 24.94 -13.58
N THR A 639 3.17 24.82 -14.49
CA THR A 639 3.59 25.93 -15.34
C THR A 639 3.48 25.64 -16.83
N ASP A 640 3.13 24.44 -17.23
CA ASP A 640 3.12 23.92 -18.62
C ASP A 640 4.46 24.08 -19.36
N SER A 641 5.54 24.27 -18.61
CA SER A 641 6.86 24.44 -19.20
C SER A 641 7.43 23.09 -19.59
N LEU A 642 7.87 22.95 -20.84
CA LEU A 642 8.63 21.78 -21.29
C LEU A 642 9.98 21.72 -20.56
N MET A 643 10.38 20.55 -20.13
CA MET A 643 11.71 20.28 -19.59
C MET A 643 12.67 20.04 -20.75
N GLU A 644 13.59 20.99 -20.98
CA GLU A 644 14.57 20.93 -22.07
C GLU A 644 15.62 19.83 -21.84
N ASP A 645 15.93 19.56 -20.58
CA ASP A 645 16.91 18.59 -20.13
C ASP A 645 16.26 17.45 -19.35
N THR A 646 16.52 16.20 -19.76
CA THR A 646 16.00 15.00 -19.12
C THR A 646 17.08 13.90 -19.07
N GLY A 647 16.85 12.82 -18.32
CA GLY A 647 17.83 11.75 -18.08
C GLY A 647 18.98 12.14 -17.16
N LYS A 648 18.91 13.28 -16.47
CA LYS A 648 19.95 13.86 -15.61
C LYS A 648 19.40 14.72 -14.49
N ASP A 649 20.30 15.18 -13.62
CA ASP A 649 19.99 16.21 -12.62
C ASP A 649 19.88 17.59 -13.27
N VAL A 650 18.75 18.27 -13.07
CA VAL A 650 18.42 19.59 -13.63
C VAL A 650 18.16 20.57 -12.50
N TRP A 651 18.62 21.81 -12.63
CA TRP A 651 18.30 22.86 -11.66
C TRP A 651 16.85 23.31 -11.81
N VAL A 652 16.06 23.10 -10.77
CA VAL A 652 14.64 23.46 -10.71
C VAL A 652 14.37 24.45 -9.61
N LYS A 653 13.62 25.52 -9.92
CA LYS A 653 13.09 26.42 -8.89
C LYS A 653 11.99 25.69 -8.10
N CYS A 654 12.07 25.80 -6.77
CA CYS A 654 11.14 25.13 -5.85
C CYS A 654 10.45 26.15 -4.93
N PRO A 655 9.61 27.07 -5.46
CA PRO A 655 8.90 28.02 -4.61
C PRO A 655 7.97 27.27 -3.64
N LEU A 656 7.64 27.90 -2.51
CA LEU A 656 6.77 27.28 -1.50
C LEU A 656 5.33 27.10 -2.03
N SER A 657 4.95 27.82 -3.07
CA SER A 657 3.58 27.81 -3.60
C SER A 657 3.13 26.47 -4.25
N PHE A 658 4.07 25.63 -4.67
CA PHE A 658 3.76 24.32 -5.27
C PHE A 658 4.89 23.30 -5.11
N LEU A 659 4.51 22.01 -5.22
CA LEU A 659 5.41 20.88 -5.30
C LEU A 659 5.88 20.67 -6.74
N PRO A 660 7.17 20.38 -7.04
CA PRO A 660 7.60 19.92 -8.35
C PRO A 660 6.89 18.62 -8.76
N VAL A 661 6.01 18.73 -9.74
CA VAL A 661 5.29 17.63 -10.38
C VAL A 661 5.44 17.78 -11.87
N TYR A 662 5.73 16.67 -12.54
CA TYR A 662 5.93 16.61 -13.99
C TYR A 662 4.96 15.63 -14.62
N VAL A 663 4.44 16.01 -15.80
CA VAL A 663 3.55 15.18 -16.60
C VAL A 663 4.31 14.66 -17.80
N ARG A 664 4.14 13.40 -18.13
CA ARG A 664 4.71 12.79 -19.33
C ARG A 664 4.03 13.34 -20.59
N GLY A 665 4.82 13.70 -21.61
CA GLY A 665 4.29 14.04 -22.93
C GLY A 665 3.53 12.85 -23.54
N GLY A 666 2.41 13.12 -24.19
CA GLY A 666 1.46 12.14 -24.70
C GLY A 666 0.43 11.64 -23.67
N ALA A 667 0.57 12.00 -22.40
CA ALA A 667 -0.39 11.60 -21.37
C ALA A 667 -1.74 12.32 -21.51
N VAL A 668 -2.81 11.60 -21.17
CA VAL A 668 -4.16 12.13 -20.93
C VAL A 668 -4.42 12.04 -19.43
N ILE A 669 -4.59 13.19 -18.77
CA ILE A 669 -4.90 13.27 -17.34
C ILE A 669 -6.33 13.76 -17.17
N PRO A 670 -7.25 12.93 -16.67
CA PRO A 670 -8.62 13.35 -16.39
C PRO A 670 -8.67 14.21 -15.12
N HIS A 671 -9.43 15.30 -15.17
CA HIS A 671 -9.66 16.22 -14.07
C HIS A 671 -11.15 16.48 -13.84
N TRP A 672 -11.50 16.75 -12.58
CA TRP A 672 -12.79 17.32 -12.18
C TRP A 672 -12.62 18.77 -11.72
N PRO A 673 -13.70 19.59 -11.69
CA PRO A 673 -13.72 20.84 -10.94
C PRO A 673 -13.51 20.55 -9.45
N VAL A 674 -13.01 21.55 -8.72
CA VAL A 674 -12.89 21.43 -7.25
C VAL A 674 -14.25 21.28 -6.63
N GLN A 675 -14.40 20.27 -5.81
CA GLN A 675 -15.57 20.00 -4.96
C GLN A 675 -15.18 20.14 -3.50
N GLN A 676 -16.10 20.54 -2.63
CA GLN A 676 -15.85 20.63 -1.18
C GLN A 676 -15.82 19.27 -0.50
N TYR A 677 -16.41 18.25 -1.14
CA TYR A 677 -16.38 16.84 -0.76
C TYR A 677 -16.75 15.98 -1.97
N VAL A 678 -16.35 14.76 -1.98
CA VAL A 678 -16.68 13.79 -3.04
C VAL A 678 -18.19 13.57 -3.11
N GLY A 679 -18.77 13.80 -4.30
CA GLY A 679 -20.21 13.69 -4.56
C GLY A 679 -21.01 14.97 -4.31
N GLU A 680 -20.36 16.11 -4.06
CA GLU A 680 -21.02 17.42 -4.10
C GLU A 680 -21.68 17.67 -5.47
N LEU A 681 -20.98 17.32 -6.54
CA LEU A 681 -21.51 17.26 -7.90
C LEU A 681 -21.75 15.78 -8.25
N PRO A 682 -23.02 15.37 -8.47
CA PRO A 682 -23.34 13.96 -8.78
C PRO A 682 -22.73 13.48 -10.12
N ARG A 683 -22.57 14.39 -11.08
CA ARG A 683 -21.96 14.16 -12.40
C ARG A 683 -21.08 15.36 -12.75
N PRO A 684 -19.84 15.41 -12.19
CA PRO A 684 -18.96 16.56 -12.41
C PRO A 684 -18.55 16.65 -13.90
N PRO A 685 -18.40 17.86 -14.47
CA PRO A 685 -17.79 18.02 -15.78
C PRO A 685 -16.40 17.37 -15.82
N LEU A 686 -16.08 16.66 -16.89
CA LEU A 686 -14.81 16.00 -17.10
C LEU A 686 -13.91 16.83 -18.00
N THR A 687 -12.70 17.12 -17.59
CA THR A 687 -11.64 17.68 -18.42
C THR A 687 -10.60 16.63 -18.71
N LEU A 688 -10.25 16.44 -19.97
CA LEU A 688 -9.16 15.59 -20.44
C LEU A 688 -7.98 16.48 -20.82
N ASP A 689 -7.01 16.63 -19.93
CA ASP A 689 -5.79 17.38 -20.19
C ASP A 689 -4.78 16.50 -20.95
N VAL A 690 -4.35 16.94 -22.13
CA VAL A 690 -3.49 16.21 -23.06
C VAL A 690 -2.19 17.00 -23.28
N TRP A 691 -1.06 16.43 -22.92
CA TRP A 691 0.25 17.04 -23.12
C TRP A 691 0.89 16.55 -24.41
N TRP A 692 1.26 17.49 -25.27
CA TRP A 692 1.84 17.16 -26.57
C TRP A 692 3.21 16.48 -26.44
N ALA A 693 3.46 15.48 -27.26
CA ALA A 693 4.76 14.89 -27.55
C ALA A 693 4.95 14.80 -29.06
N PRO A 694 6.12 15.17 -29.60
CA PRO A 694 6.33 15.25 -31.07
C PRO A 694 6.38 13.89 -31.76
N GLU A 695 6.45 12.81 -31.00
CA GLU A 695 6.49 11.42 -31.49
C GLU A 695 6.05 10.42 -30.44
N GLY A 696 5.80 9.20 -30.86
CA GLY A 696 5.48 8.07 -30.00
C GLY A 696 4.00 7.87 -29.73
N GLU A 697 3.70 6.76 -29.07
CA GLU A 697 2.36 6.37 -28.64
C GLU A 697 2.33 6.28 -27.12
N VAL A 698 1.26 6.79 -26.51
CA VAL A 698 1.05 6.73 -25.05
C VAL A 698 -0.40 6.33 -24.77
N ALA A 699 -0.57 5.25 -24.03
CA ALA A 699 -1.87 4.83 -23.53
C ALA A 699 -2.18 5.50 -22.19
N SER A 700 -3.41 5.94 -22.00
CA SER A 700 -3.96 6.48 -20.76
C SER A 700 -5.34 5.89 -20.49
N HIS A 701 -5.76 5.88 -19.23
CA HIS A 701 -7.01 5.23 -18.81
C HIS A 701 -7.81 6.15 -17.91
N LEU A 702 -9.14 5.99 -17.93
CA LEU A 702 -10.06 6.55 -16.93
C LEU A 702 -11.10 5.48 -16.57
N TYR A 703 -11.31 5.32 -15.27
CA TYR A 703 -12.37 4.47 -14.74
C TYR A 703 -13.37 5.32 -13.95
N GLU A 704 -14.65 5.08 -14.19
CA GLU A 704 -15.75 5.76 -13.51
C GLU A 704 -16.80 4.75 -13.02
N ASP A 705 -17.31 4.94 -11.80
CA ASP A 705 -18.47 4.28 -11.23
C ASP A 705 -19.19 5.22 -10.25
N ALA A 706 -20.12 4.71 -9.46
CA ALA A 706 -20.86 5.50 -8.47
C ALA A 706 -20.01 6.02 -7.28
N GLY A 707 -18.71 5.71 -7.21
CA GLY A 707 -17.80 6.14 -6.14
C GLY A 707 -17.94 5.36 -4.84
N ASP A 708 -19.00 4.59 -4.65
CA ASP A 708 -19.23 3.68 -3.52
C ASP A 708 -20.16 2.53 -3.97
N GLY A 709 -20.30 1.49 -3.13
CA GLY A 709 -21.12 0.33 -3.45
C GLY A 709 -20.47 -0.63 -4.45
N TYR A 710 -21.27 -1.59 -4.95
CA TYR A 710 -20.77 -2.70 -5.76
C TYR A 710 -21.47 -2.86 -7.11
N ALA A 711 -22.25 -1.87 -7.54
CA ALA A 711 -22.98 -1.89 -8.81
C ALA A 711 -22.02 -2.06 -10.01
N TYR A 712 -20.78 -1.56 -9.89
CA TYR A 712 -19.74 -1.77 -10.90
C TYR A 712 -19.44 -3.24 -11.21
N ARG A 713 -19.64 -4.17 -10.25
CA ARG A 713 -19.47 -5.61 -10.48
C ARG A 713 -20.52 -6.20 -11.42
N ASN A 714 -21.61 -5.48 -11.60
CA ASN A 714 -22.71 -5.82 -12.50
C ASN A 714 -22.68 -5.00 -13.80
N GLY A 715 -21.58 -4.29 -14.07
CA GLY A 715 -21.38 -3.51 -15.27
C GLY A 715 -21.82 -2.05 -15.19
N GLU A 716 -22.26 -1.55 -14.01
CA GLU A 716 -22.58 -0.13 -13.80
C GLU A 716 -21.29 0.68 -13.58
N CYS A 717 -20.45 0.75 -14.62
CA CYS A 717 -19.20 1.50 -14.68
C CYS A 717 -18.87 1.87 -16.13
N ALA A 718 -17.93 2.79 -16.31
CA ALA A 718 -17.33 3.11 -17.59
C ALA A 718 -15.81 2.97 -17.52
N VAL A 719 -15.22 2.32 -18.52
CA VAL A 719 -13.77 2.18 -18.68
C VAL A 719 -13.39 2.85 -19.99
N HIS A 720 -12.59 3.90 -19.90
CA HIS A 720 -12.13 4.66 -21.04
C HIS A 720 -10.65 4.39 -21.29
N ASP A 721 -10.34 4.02 -22.52
CA ASP A 721 -8.98 3.83 -23.01
C ASP A 721 -8.66 4.91 -24.03
N PHE A 722 -7.60 5.66 -23.77
CA PHE A 722 -7.09 6.69 -24.66
C PHE A 722 -5.76 6.24 -25.24
N LEU A 723 -5.60 6.37 -26.56
CA LEU A 723 -4.33 6.16 -27.24
C LEU A 723 -3.91 7.44 -27.94
N TYR A 724 -2.88 8.10 -27.37
CA TYR A 724 -2.24 9.25 -27.96
C TYR A 724 -1.22 8.82 -29.01
N ARG A 725 -1.18 9.50 -30.16
CA ARG A 725 -0.11 9.39 -31.18
C ARG A 725 0.42 10.78 -31.49
N GLY A 726 1.73 10.98 -31.31
CA GLY A 726 2.41 12.24 -31.58
C GLY A 726 2.94 12.36 -32.99
N GLY A 727 2.92 13.59 -33.54
CA GLY A 727 3.61 13.99 -34.75
C GLY A 727 4.25 15.37 -34.55
N SER A 728 5.24 15.74 -35.42
CA SER A 728 5.96 17.02 -35.28
C SER A 728 5.07 18.25 -35.26
N ASN A 729 3.97 18.23 -36.02
CA ASN A 729 3.00 19.32 -36.13
C ASN A 729 1.55 18.83 -35.98
N SER A 730 1.38 17.69 -35.31
CA SER A 730 0.05 17.07 -35.14
C SER A 730 0.00 16.21 -33.90
N LEU A 731 -1.19 15.84 -33.50
CA LEU A 731 -1.47 14.74 -32.57
C LEU A 731 -2.78 14.06 -32.97
N GLU A 732 -2.87 12.83 -32.63
CA GLU A 732 -4.08 12.03 -32.73
C GLU A 732 -4.40 11.42 -31.36
N LEU A 733 -5.67 11.43 -30.99
CA LEU A 733 -6.16 10.83 -29.76
C LEU A 733 -7.35 9.94 -30.07
N ASP A 734 -7.19 8.64 -29.95
CA ASP A 734 -8.29 7.68 -30.01
C ASP A 734 -8.89 7.54 -28.61
N TRP A 735 -10.22 7.42 -28.56
CA TRP A 735 -10.97 7.20 -27.32
C TRP A 735 -11.90 6.00 -27.47
N ASN A 736 -11.53 4.89 -26.87
CA ASN A 736 -12.40 3.73 -26.73
C ASN A 736 -13.08 3.72 -25.36
N CYS A 737 -14.31 3.22 -25.27
CA CYS A 737 -15.03 3.15 -24.01
C CYS A 737 -15.86 1.86 -23.92
N GLU A 738 -15.70 1.14 -22.81
CA GLU A 738 -16.60 0.08 -22.38
C GLU A 738 -17.60 0.64 -21.36
N GLY A 739 -18.89 0.41 -21.55
CA GLY A 739 -19.98 0.99 -20.76
C GLY A 739 -20.60 2.23 -21.41
N ASP A 740 -21.39 2.99 -20.64
CA ASP A 740 -21.96 4.26 -21.11
C ASP A 740 -20.94 5.40 -20.89
N PRO A 741 -20.37 5.97 -21.95
CA PRO A 741 -19.32 6.98 -21.85
C PRO A 741 -19.76 8.29 -21.17
N CYS A 742 -21.05 8.52 -21.02
CA CYS A 742 -21.61 9.74 -20.43
C CYS A 742 -22.37 9.50 -19.11
N ALA A 743 -22.28 8.29 -18.54
CA ALA A 743 -23.06 7.97 -17.34
C ALA A 743 -22.65 8.79 -16.11
N PHE A 744 -21.36 9.10 -15.95
CA PHE A 744 -20.76 9.62 -14.72
C PHE A 744 -20.33 11.10 -14.78
N HIS A 745 -20.41 11.75 -15.95
CA HIS A 745 -20.12 13.18 -16.12
C HIS A 745 -21.19 13.85 -17.00
N GLU A 746 -21.35 15.17 -16.86
CA GLU A 746 -22.36 15.93 -17.60
C GLU A 746 -21.86 16.51 -18.93
N SER A 747 -20.55 16.70 -19.05
CA SER A 747 -19.89 17.24 -20.25
C SER A 747 -18.42 16.86 -20.26
N VAL A 748 -17.79 16.91 -21.43
CA VAL A 748 -16.36 16.68 -21.62
C VAL A 748 -15.73 17.87 -22.34
N GLU A 749 -14.53 18.27 -21.90
CA GLU A 749 -13.67 19.23 -22.59
C GLU A 749 -12.27 18.61 -22.75
N VAL A 750 -11.68 18.69 -23.94
CA VAL A 750 -10.26 18.34 -24.14
C VAL A 750 -9.43 19.62 -24.06
N VAL A 751 -8.39 19.61 -23.25
CA VAL A 751 -7.45 20.73 -23.09
C VAL A 751 -6.06 20.29 -23.54
N LEU A 752 -5.51 20.97 -24.55
CA LEU A 752 -4.21 20.65 -25.12
C LEU A 752 -3.12 21.54 -24.51
N HIS A 753 -2.10 20.92 -23.97
CA HIS A 753 -0.95 21.53 -23.34
C HIS A 753 0.34 21.35 -24.15
N GLY A 754 1.32 22.23 -23.93
CA GLY A 754 2.67 22.10 -24.50
C GLY A 754 2.79 22.41 -25.99
N LEU A 755 1.75 22.88 -26.65
CA LEU A 755 1.81 23.25 -28.06
C LEU A 755 2.68 24.52 -28.28
N PRO A 756 3.36 24.64 -29.43
CA PRO A 756 4.18 25.82 -29.73
C PRO A 756 3.42 27.13 -29.61
N ALA A 757 4.15 28.22 -29.30
CA ALA A 757 3.53 29.52 -29.19
C ALA A 757 3.24 30.10 -30.59
N GLY A 758 2.13 30.85 -30.76
CA GLY A 758 1.85 31.57 -31.98
C GLY A 758 1.16 30.77 -33.10
N ILE A 759 1.00 29.45 -32.93
CA ILE A 759 0.33 28.60 -33.93
C ILE A 759 -1.18 28.86 -34.01
N SER A 760 -1.79 28.43 -35.12
CA SER A 760 -3.23 28.26 -35.27
C SER A 760 -3.56 26.77 -35.31
N VAL A 761 -4.41 26.31 -34.39
CA VAL A 761 -4.79 24.90 -34.29
C VAL A 761 -6.04 24.61 -35.07
N SER A 762 -6.01 23.53 -35.85
CA SER A 762 -7.17 22.91 -36.48
C SER A 762 -7.45 21.58 -35.87
N ALA A 763 -8.68 21.31 -35.49
CA ALA A 763 -9.10 20.05 -34.87
C ALA A 763 -10.28 19.45 -35.64
N CYS A 764 -10.30 18.12 -35.75
CA CYS A 764 -11.37 17.33 -36.32
C CYS A 764 -11.71 16.17 -35.40
N MET A 765 -13.01 15.96 -35.14
CA MET A 765 -13.51 14.76 -34.44
C MET A 765 -14.22 13.86 -35.45
N ASP A 766 -13.78 12.63 -35.60
CA ASP A 766 -14.31 11.61 -36.51
C ASP A 766 -14.39 12.14 -37.95
N GLY A 767 -13.36 12.90 -38.37
CA GLY A 767 -13.28 13.53 -39.70
C GLY A 767 -14.13 14.80 -39.87
N VAL A 768 -14.86 15.26 -38.84
CA VAL A 768 -15.66 16.48 -38.87
C VAL A 768 -14.90 17.63 -38.18
N PRO A 769 -14.74 18.79 -38.81
CA PRO A 769 -14.09 19.94 -38.18
C PRO A 769 -14.77 20.38 -36.88
N CYS A 770 -13.99 20.58 -35.85
CA CYS A 770 -14.48 21.02 -34.54
C CYS A 770 -14.83 22.51 -34.56
N CYS A 771 -16.05 22.84 -34.08
CA CYS A 771 -16.45 24.22 -33.85
C CYS A 771 -16.11 24.60 -32.39
N GLY A 772 -15.66 25.84 -32.15
CA GLY A 772 -15.43 26.36 -30.81
C GLY A 772 -14.05 26.03 -30.22
N VAL A 773 -13.07 25.64 -31.05
CA VAL A 773 -11.66 25.52 -30.62
C VAL A 773 -11.18 26.90 -30.22
N MET A 774 -10.78 27.06 -28.97
CA MET A 774 -10.38 28.32 -28.37
C MET A 774 -9.04 28.24 -27.70
N ARG A 775 -8.26 29.30 -27.80
CA ARG A 775 -7.01 29.44 -27.03
C ARG A 775 -7.27 30.23 -25.75
N GLU A 776 -6.87 29.66 -24.61
CA GLU A 776 -6.89 30.32 -23.32
C GLU A 776 -5.48 30.32 -22.70
N GLY A 777 -4.81 31.48 -22.74
CA GLY A 777 -3.42 31.57 -22.29
C GLY A 777 -2.46 30.71 -23.11
N ARG A 778 -1.95 29.63 -22.52
CA ARG A 778 -1.02 28.68 -23.14
C ARG A 778 -1.68 27.40 -23.67
N VAL A 779 -2.95 27.20 -23.35
CA VAL A 779 -3.65 25.96 -23.70
C VAL A 779 -4.70 26.17 -24.79
N TRP A 780 -5.07 25.10 -25.48
CA TRP A 780 -6.16 25.06 -26.42
C TRP A 780 -7.29 24.20 -25.91
N LYS A 781 -8.52 24.74 -25.91
CA LYS A 781 -9.73 24.07 -25.45
C LYS A 781 -10.59 23.64 -26.60
N ILE A 782 -11.00 22.38 -26.57
CA ILE A 782 -11.85 21.75 -27.59
C ILE A 782 -13.09 21.19 -26.87
N PRO A 783 -14.27 21.83 -27.01
CA PRO A 783 -15.49 21.30 -26.41
C PRO A 783 -15.92 20.03 -27.11
N VAL A 784 -16.31 19.02 -26.32
CA VAL A 784 -16.77 17.71 -26.78
C VAL A 784 -18.23 17.56 -26.41
N LYS A 785 -19.10 17.33 -27.40
CA LYS A 785 -20.54 17.14 -27.13
C LYS A 785 -20.85 15.74 -26.64
N ASP A 786 -20.26 14.78 -27.34
CA ASP A 786 -20.41 13.34 -27.08
C ASP A 786 -19.04 12.69 -27.21
N LYS A 787 -18.92 11.40 -26.85
CA LYS A 787 -17.70 10.62 -27.10
C LYS A 787 -17.33 10.71 -28.60
N PHE A 788 -16.06 10.91 -28.89
CA PHE A 788 -15.48 10.75 -30.24
C PHE A 788 -14.71 9.41 -30.32
N ASP A 789 -14.54 8.89 -31.55
CA ASP A 789 -13.64 7.74 -31.75
C ASP A 789 -12.20 8.22 -31.95
N THR A 790 -12.00 9.27 -32.77
CA THR A 790 -10.69 9.86 -33.02
C THR A 790 -10.76 11.40 -33.04
N LEU A 791 -9.91 12.05 -32.28
CA LEU A 791 -9.61 13.48 -32.35
C LEU A 791 -8.27 13.69 -33.02
N SER A 792 -8.28 14.30 -34.19
CA SER A 792 -7.07 14.71 -34.93
C SER A 792 -6.86 16.20 -34.77
N VAL A 793 -5.67 16.61 -34.40
CA VAL A 793 -5.27 18.03 -34.24
C VAL A 793 -4.00 18.29 -35.03
N CYS A 794 -3.98 19.41 -35.78
CA CYS A 794 -2.82 19.81 -36.57
C CYS A 794 -2.63 21.33 -36.55
N TRP A 795 -1.39 21.74 -36.83
CA TRP A 795 -1.01 23.14 -36.98
C TRP A 795 0.08 23.29 -38.06
N PRO A 796 0.23 24.48 -38.68
CA PRO A 796 1.24 24.74 -39.71
C PRO A 796 2.66 24.55 -39.16
N GLU A 797 3.60 24.10 -40.00
CA GLU A 797 5.03 24.23 -39.74
C GLU A 797 5.43 25.71 -39.58
N GLU A 798 6.28 26.05 -38.65
CA GLU A 798 6.84 27.40 -38.50
C GLU A 798 7.79 27.76 -39.68
#